data_7b802044900220140ef973a91f1282d8
#
_entry.id   7b802044900220140ef973a91f1282d8
#
_cell.length_a   1.000
_cell.length_b   1.000
_cell.length_c   1.000
_cell.angle_alpha   90.00
_cell.angle_beta   90.00
_cell.angle_gamma   90.00
#
_symmetry.space_group_name_H-M   'P 1'
#
loop_
_entity.id
_entity.type
_entity.pdbx_description
1 polymer ?
#
loop_
_entity_poly.entity_id
_entity_poly.type
_entity_poly.pdbx_seq_one_letter_code
_entity_poly.pdbx_strand_id
1 'polypeptide(L)'
;MKMRLWKSVLKYAGAVIFFLVVAYGFVPQVLGGKIVNQSDISGYVGMAQEANSWDREHPDDKTAWTNSMFGGMPTTMITGNSKGDLTQKIYNAFLFGKRPAPYLFISLVGAFLLMLSLGVNWILAIGGAIAVTFCSYNLQIIQVGHNTKMMALAWLPWALAALIFTYKSALKKDAGWKTWLSLSTLGAALFGMAVNFQIKANHIQITYYLAIIIFCYVIGLFIWLIIDAERRKTIGRFFAASFLLLFLGLAGIGSNANKLIPTYEYSRHTMRGGSELSADGADGDKKTKGLDLDYATAWSYGWEELPNLMIPNYNGGSSSGGVNPDKSHTINTLRQYGQGNLKDVAKSLPMYWGPQPFTAGPMYMGAVTVFLFLLGLFLCKGMQRWWLLAATLIAVFLGVGRHFMPFTEFWYYNMPFYSKFRTVSMALVILQFTLPMLGFYALDRILKGKYTAEQFRIPACIALALTAGFCLLLVIFPGIAGDFASSSDSQMPGELVNALREDRRMLLSNDALMSMIMVLITWFLIFWACSKPKSSDDAKAASRSRIAAISICIVLSLNMFTIGKRYLNADHFVRPREFNGQFAQRPVDKMILEDPELGYRTVDLSVNIFNDSHPSYWHRNIGGYSPVKLQRYQDLIDRHLGGEINTLIKKINSAGTMTALMEDFPSLPVMSMLNTKYIILGGDSAPIINPQAMGQAWFVDNAVFAASAEEEIGLLDDIDLSTTAVFGPDSGADEAGIPARNPEAIDIQNDVIYMTSYAPNELHYHYEASSDRLAVFSEIFYPSDWKMSIDGQETGPEIWRADWTLRSAVLPAGSHDIKMRFEPRSYSLSSNISMASSALLLLLLLASAGLFYFTSRKSR
;
A
#
# COMPACT_ATOMS: atom_id res chain seq x y z
N MET A 1 24.88 -31.96 27.39
CA MET A 1 23.77 -30.97 27.22
C MET A 1 24.26 -29.63 26.72
N LYS A 2 25.29 -28.97 27.26
CA LYS A 2 25.87 -27.69 26.75
C LYS A 2 26.28 -27.77 25.27
N MET A 3 26.97 -28.82 24.83
CA MET A 3 27.40 -29.01 23.44
C MET A 3 26.23 -29.16 22.44
N ARG A 4 25.11 -29.78 22.81
CA ARG A 4 23.89 -29.84 21.96
C ARG A 4 23.22 -28.46 21.83
N LEU A 5 23.19 -27.69 22.92
CA LEU A 5 22.65 -26.33 22.90
C LEU A 5 23.47 -25.42 21.98
N TRP A 6 24.82 -25.44 22.15
CA TRP A 6 25.70 -24.66 21.27
C TRP A 6 25.57 -25.03 19.80
N LYS A 7 25.48 -26.33 19.48
CA LYS A 7 25.22 -26.78 18.08
C LYS A 7 23.90 -26.27 17.54
N SER A 8 22.85 -26.16 18.37
CA SER A 8 21.56 -25.60 17.95
C SER A 8 21.65 -24.08 17.75
N VAL A 9 22.32 -23.36 18.67
CA VAL A 9 22.53 -21.91 18.56
C VAL A 9 23.31 -21.57 17.29
N LEU A 10 24.45 -22.25 17.06
CA LEU A 10 25.29 -22.05 15.85
C LEU A 10 24.52 -22.29 14.56
N LYS A 11 23.64 -23.29 14.54
CA LYS A 11 22.81 -23.65 13.39
C LYS A 11 21.84 -22.53 13.03
N TYR A 12 21.13 -21.97 14.00
CA TYR A 12 20.14 -20.90 13.76
C TYR A 12 20.83 -19.55 13.51
N ALA A 13 21.92 -19.27 14.21
CA ALA A 13 22.77 -18.11 13.93
C ALA A 13 23.33 -18.15 12.50
N GLY A 14 23.80 -19.34 12.07
CA GLY A 14 24.25 -19.54 10.68
C GLY A 14 23.15 -19.29 9.66
N ALA A 15 21.91 -19.70 9.94
CA ALA A 15 20.77 -19.40 9.05
C ALA A 15 20.47 -17.90 8.98
N VAL A 16 20.53 -17.17 10.10
CA VAL A 16 20.32 -15.72 10.12
C VAL A 16 21.43 -14.99 9.35
N ILE A 17 22.69 -15.38 9.52
CA ILE A 17 23.82 -14.83 8.76
C ILE A 17 23.64 -15.12 7.26
N PHE A 18 23.24 -16.34 6.91
CA PHE A 18 22.94 -16.71 5.53
C PHE A 18 21.84 -15.82 4.92
N PHE A 19 20.77 -15.53 5.65
CA PHE A 19 19.72 -14.63 5.21
C PHE A 19 20.21 -13.20 4.99
N LEU A 20 21.11 -12.72 5.83
CA LEU A 20 21.74 -11.41 5.64
C LEU A 20 22.55 -11.39 4.34
N VAL A 21 23.35 -12.44 4.09
CA VAL A 21 24.11 -12.57 2.84
C VAL A 21 23.19 -12.66 1.62
N VAL A 22 22.10 -13.42 1.71
CA VAL A 22 21.12 -13.53 0.61
C VAL A 22 20.42 -12.20 0.34
N ALA A 23 19.99 -11.48 1.39
CA ALA A 23 19.30 -10.19 1.22
C ALA A 23 20.19 -9.15 0.55
N TYR A 24 21.43 -8.98 1.01
CA TYR A 24 22.37 -8.03 0.39
C TYR A 24 22.95 -8.54 -0.93
N GLY A 25 23.17 -9.85 -1.08
CA GLY A 25 23.62 -10.46 -2.33
C GLY A 25 22.61 -10.35 -3.46
N PHE A 26 21.31 -10.30 -3.13
CA PHE A 26 20.27 -10.06 -4.13
C PHE A 26 20.24 -8.60 -4.61
N VAL A 27 20.57 -7.63 -3.77
CA VAL A 27 20.59 -6.19 -4.10
C VAL A 27 21.96 -5.56 -3.78
N PRO A 28 23.06 -6.03 -4.37
CA PRO A 28 24.43 -5.61 -4.00
C PRO A 28 24.68 -4.12 -4.28
N GLN A 29 23.89 -3.49 -5.16
CA GLN A 29 23.99 -2.06 -5.51
C GLN A 29 23.88 -1.16 -4.29
N VAL A 30 23.14 -1.58 -3.26
CA VAL A 30 22.98 -0.77 -2.02
C VAL A 30 24.28 -0.67 -1.22
N LEU A 31 25.18 -1.66 -1.33
CA LEU A 31 26.51 -1.61 -0.72
C LEU A 31 27.38 -0.50 -1.35
N GLY A 32 27.21 -0.26 -2.65
CA GLY A 32 27.84 0.85 -3.40
C GLY A 32 27.14 2.20 -3.21
N GLY A 33 26.16 2.31 -2.30
CA GLY A 33 25.47 3.57 -2.00
C GLY A 33 24.34 3.93 -2.95
N LYS A 34 24.01 3.07 -3.94
CA LYS A 34 22.86 3.29 -4.81
C LYS A 34 21.54 3.02 -4.09
N ILE A 35 20.48 3.65 -4.56
CA ILE A 35 19.09 3.48 -4.09
C ILE A 35 18.22 3.00 -5.25
N VAL A 36 17.10 2.35 -4.94
CA VAL A 36 16.12 1.99 -5.97
C VAL A 36 15.45 3.26 -6.48
N ASN A 37 15.38 3.42 -7.80
CA ASN A 37 14.60 4.48 -8.42
C ASN A 37 13.11 4.09 -8.38
N GLN A 38 12.37 4.69 -7.46
CA GLN A 38 11.00 4.32 -7.13
C GLN A 38 10.06 5.49 -7.43
N SER A 39 9.13 5.30 -8.37
CA SER A 39 8.15 6.33 -8.75
C SER A 39 7.30 6.81 -7.57
N ASP A 40 6.80 5.88 -6.74
CA ASP A 40 6.00 6.24 -5.57
C ASP A 40 6.80 7.03 -4.52
N ILE A 41 8.10 6.75 -4.39
CA ILE A 41 8.96 7.53 -3.48
C ILE A 41 9.25 8.90 -4.06
N SER A 42 9.39 9.02 -5.38
CA SER A 42 9.48 10.32 -6.05
C SER A 42 8.24 11.16 -5.75
N GLY A 43 7.04 10.60 -5.98
CA GLY A 43 5.79 11.25 -5.61
C GLY A 43 5.71 11.59 -4.13
N TYR A 44 6.11 10.65 -3.23
CA TYR A 44 6.13 10.91 -1.78
C TYR A 44 7.05 12.08 -1.41
N VAL A 45 8.22 12.21 -2.02
CA VAL A 45 9.15 13.31 -1.76
C VAL A 45 8.51 14.65 -2.14
N GLY A 46 7.83 14.73 -3.29
CA GLY A 46 7.11 15.94 -3.69
C GLY A 46 6.04 16.33 -2.69
N MET A 47 5.14 15.39 -2.34
CA MET A 47 4.02 15.67 -1.42
C MET A 47 4.44 15.95 0.03
N ALA A 48 5.57 15.45 0.47
CA ALA A 48 6.00 15.53 1.86
C ALA A 48 7.04 16.66 2.10
N GLN A 49 7.47 17.37 1.08
CA GLN A 49 8.58 18.33 1.17
C GLN A 49 8.28 19.47 2.15
N GLU A 50 7.13 20.11 2.05
CA GLU A 50 6.73 21.21 2.93
C GLU A 50 6.73 20.76 4.39
N ALA A 51 6.00 19.68 4.70
CA ALA A 51 5.90 19.15 6.06
C ALA A 51 7.26 18.67 6.61
N ASN A 52 8.06 17.97 5.79
CA ASN A 52 9.38 17.51 6.24
C ASN A 52 10.38 18.64 6.45
N SER A 53 10.30 19.72 5.68
CA SER A 53 11.16 20.89 5.87
C SER A 53 10.78 21.61 7.16
N TRP A 54 9.49 21.86 7.35
CA TRP A 54 8.97 22.47 8.59
C TRP A 54 9.36 21.64 9.82
N ASP A 55 9.12 20.33 9.81
CA ASP A 55 9.41 19.42 10.93
C ASP A 55 10.90 19.36 11.29
N ARG A 56 11.80 19.60 10.33
CA ARG A 56 13.26 19.66 10.57
C ARG A 56 13.68 20.95 11.24
N GLU A 57 13.05 22.07 10.86
CA GLU A 57 13.33 23.40 11.39
C GLU A 57 12.63 23.62 12.73
N HIS A 58 11.46 22.97 12.92
CA HIS A 58 10.61 23.10 14.11
C HIS A 58 10.31 21.72 14.73
N PRO A 59 11.30 21.00 15.31
CA PRO A 59 11.14 19.63 15.81
C PRO A 59 10.13 19.50 16.96
N ASP A 60 9.89 20.60 17.70
CA ASP A 60 8.94 20.64 18.82
C ASP A 60 7.52 21.06 18.39
N ASP A 61 7.37 21.73 17.24
CA ASP A 61 6.09 22.15 16.64
C ASP A 61 5.92 21.58 15.23
N LYS A 62 5.78 20.27 15.16
CA LYS A 62 5.59 19.55 13.91
C LYS A 62 4.24 19.83 13.29
N THR A 63 4.22 20.01 11.97
CA THR A 63 2.97 20.25 11.27
C THR A 63 2.10 19.00 11.13
N ALA A 64 0.80 19.19 11.26
CA ALA A 64 -0.23 18.21 10.96
C ALA A 64 -1.03 18.57 9.68
N TRP A 65 -0.66 19.67 9.00
CA TRP A 65 -1.28 20.16 7.78
C TRP A 65 -0.22 20.46 6.72
N THR A 66 -0.59 20.34 5.44
CA THR A 66 0.21 20.80 4.30
C THR A 66 -0.67 21.55 3.32
N ASN A 67 -0.14 22.62 2.71
CA ASN A 67 -0.79 23.39 1.65
C ASN A 67 -0.17 23.11 0.26
N SER A 68 0.79 22.20 0.18
CA SER A 68 1.53 21.91 -1.05
C SER A 68 0.71 21.20 -2.13
N MET A 69 -0.44 20.60 -1.77
CA MET A 69 -1.31 19.84 -2.68
C MET A 69 -2.78 20.13 -2.42
N PHE A 70 -3.59 20.10 -3.50
CA PHE A 70 -5.06 20.19 -3.43
C PHE A 70 -5.54 21.38 -2.61
N GLY A 71 -4.80 22.49 -2.66
CA GLY A 71 -5.07 23.68 -1.86
C GLY A 71 -4.89 23.53 -0.35
N GLY A 72 -4.70 22.32 0.16
CA GLY A 72 -4.46 22.03 1.58
C GLY A 72 -5.12 20.73 2.05
N MET A 73 -4.40 19.97 2.90
CA MET A 73 -4.90 18.72 3.47
C MET A 73 -4.13 18.30 4.73
N PRO A 74 -4.73 17.50 5.64
CA PRO A 74 -4.02 16.91 6.78
C PRO A 74 -2.83 16.02 6.35
N THR A 75 -1.70 16.13 7.08
CA THR A 75 -0.52 15.27 6.82
C THR A 75 -0.64 13.86 7.40
N THR A 76 -1.81 13.47 7.89
CA THR A 76 -2.06 12.18 8.58
C THR A 76 -1.51 10.96 7.82
N MET A 77 -1.64 10.96 6.49
CA MET A 77 -1.16 9.87 5.63
C MET A 77 0.20 10.15 4.97
N ILE A 78 0.80 11.32 5.23
CA ILE A 78 2.09 11.76 4.66
C ILE A 78 3.19 11.60 5.70
N THR A 79 3.23 12.43 6.73
CA THR A 79 4.20 12.38 7.84
C THR A 79 3.62 11.70 9.07
N GLY A 80 2.33 11.92 9.36
CA GLY A 80 1.58 11.32 10.45
C GLY A 80 2.06 11.71 11.84
N ASN A 81 1.30 11.30 12.86
CA ASN A 81 1.69 11.51 14.26
C ASN A 81 2.63 10.38 14.72
N SER A 82 3.83 10.73 15.19
CA SER A 82 4.83 9.78 15.71
C SER A 82 4.96 9.80 17.25
N LYS A 83 4.22 10.66 17.97
CA LYS A 83 4.32 10.80 19.42
C LYS A 83 3.69 9.60 20.15
N GLY A 84 4.22 9.26 21.33
CA GLY A 84 3.66 8.26 22.24
C GLY A 84 4.11 6.79 22.00
N ASP A 85 4.73 6.45 20.88
CA ASP A 85 5.13 5.09 20.56
C ASP A 85 6.53 4.76 21.09
N LEU A 86 6.60 4.02 22.18
CA LEU A 86 7.87 3.61 22.83
C LEU A 86 8.63 2.52 22.04
N THR A 87 7.99 1.83 21.12
CA THR A 87 8.60 0.75 20.34
C THR A 87 9.27 1.23 19.04
N GLN A 88 9.16 2.52 18.70
CA GLN A 88 9.67 3.07 17.43
C GLN A 88 11.18 2.85 17.25
N LYS A 89 11.97 3.03 18.33
CA LYS A 89 13.42 2.82 18.27
C LYS A 89 13.79 1.36 17.98
N ILE A 90 13.02 0.41 18.55
CA ILE A 90 13.23 -1.03 18.33
C ILE A 90 12.86 -1.37 16.86
N TYR A 91 11.75 -0.84 16.36
CA TYR A 91 11.36 -1.02 14.96
C TYR A 91 12.43 -0.51 14.00
N ASN A 92 12.95 0.69 14.25
CA ASN A 92 14.02 1.30 13.43
C ASN A 92 15.31 0.48 13.47
N ALA A 93 15.62 -0.18 14.61
CA ALA A 93 16.78 -1.05 14.72
C ALA A 93 16.70 -2.28 13.78
N PHE A 94 15.49 -2.80 13.48
CA PHE A 94 15.32 -3.86 12.48
C PHE A 94 15.52 -3.36 11.04
N LEU A 95 15.40 -2.05 10.81
CA LEU A 95 15.60 -1.43 9.50
C LEU A 95 17.06 -1.01 9.26
N PHE A 96 18.01 -1.66 9.93
CA PHE A 96 19.44 -1.37 9.79
C PHE A 96 19.92 -1.50 8.32
N GLY A 97 20.83 -0.62 7.93
CA GLY A 97 21.38 -0.62 6.58
C GLY A 97 20.50 0.09 5.54
N LYS A 98 20.84 -0.12 4.27
CA LYS A 98 20.20 0.59 3.15
C LYS A 98 19.08 -0.24 2.52
N ARG A 99 17.93 0.39 2.33
CA ARG A 99 16.75 -0.22 1.67
C ARG A 99 17.11 -0.64 0.23
N PRO A 100 16.57 -1.77 -0.29
CA PRO A 100 15.53 -2.63 0.31
C PRO A 100 16.06 -3.86 1.08
N ALA A 101 17.37 -4.03 1.26
CA ALA A 101 17.93 -5.24 1.88
C ALA A 101 17.33 -5.59 3.25
N PRO A 102 17.07 -4.63 4.18
CA PRO A 102 16.40 -4.92 5.45
C PRO A 102 15.00 -5.53 5.28
N TYR A 103 14.23 -5.12 4.26
CA TYR A 103 12.90 -5.68 4.00
C TYR A 103 12.94 -7.16 3.66
N LEU A 104 13.89 -7.54 2.77
CA LEU A 104 14.13 -8.93 2.40
C LEU A 104 14.62 -9.74 3.61
N PHE A 105 15.51 -9.17 4.41
CA PHE A 105 16.05 -9.83 5.60
C PHE A 105 14.96 -10.12 6.66
N ILE A 106 14.12 -9.12 7.00
CA ILE A 106 13.01 -9.29 7.96
C ILE A 106 12.04 -10.36 7.46
N SER A 107 11.70 -10.33 6.16
CA SER A 107 10.82 -11.33 5.54
C SER A 107 11.41 -12.74 5.61
N LEU A 108 12.70 -12.92 5.27
CA LEU A 108 13.40 -14.21 5.33
C LEU A 108 13.41 -14.79 6.74
N VAL A 109 13.76 -13.99 7.75
CA VAL A 109 13.78 -14.45 9.14
C VAL A 109 12.37 -14.79 9.62
N GLY A 110 11.38 -13.94 9.34
CA GLY A 110 9.98 -14.20 9.72
C GLY A 110 9.41 -15.47 9.09
N ALA A 111 9.61 -15.65 7.79
CA ALA A 111 9.16 -16.85 7.08
C ALA A 111 9.89 -18.12 7.55
N PHE A 112 11.17 -18.01 7.88
CA PHE A 112 11.92 -19.11 8.50
C PHE A 112 11.34 -19.52 9.86
N LEU A 113 11.04 -18.53 10.73
CA LEU A 113 10.40 -18.79 12.02
C LEU A 113 9.00 -19.41 11.83
N LEU A 114 8.25 -18.95 10.83
CA LEU A 114 6.94 -19.51 10.48
C LEU A 114 7.06 -20.99 10.09
N MET A 115 7.99 -21.36 9.24
CA MET A 115 8.23 -22.76 8.85
C MET A 115 8.66 -23.61 10.05
N LEU A 116 9.54 -23.10 10.91
CA LEU A 116 9.94 -23.79 12.15
C LEU A 116 8.74 -23.98 13.11
N SER A 117 7.86 -22.98 13.21
CA SER A 117 6.65 -23.07 14.03
C SER A 117 5.70 -24.16 13.57
N LEU A 118 5.66 -24.46 12.27
CA LEU A 118 4.94 -25.62 11.72
C LEU A 118 5.62 -26.97 12.03
N GLY A 119 6.88 -26.98 12.46
CA GLY A 119 7.67 -28.18 12.72
C GLY A 119 8.45 -28.68 11.50
N VAL A 120 8.63 -27.84 10.51
CA VAL A 120 9.45 -28.11 9.31
C VAL A 120 10.93 -28.13 9.69
N ASN A 121 11.70 -29.04 9.10
CA ASN A 121 13.17 -29.12 9.30
C ASN A 121 13.83 -27.79 8.89
N TRP A 122 14.86 -27.38 9.60
CA TRP A 122 15.52 -26.09 9.39
C TRP A 122 16.09 -25.88 7.99
N ILE A 123 16.54 -26.93 7.28
CA ILE A 123 17.03 -26.83 5.88
C ILE A 123 15.85 -26.47 4.97
N LEU A 124 14.75 -27.20 5.09
CA LEU A 124 13.52 -26.94 4.34
C LEU A 124 12.90 -25.60 4.73
N ALA A 125 13.02 -25.20 6.00
CA ALA A 125 12.56 -23.89 6.45
C ALA A 125 13.30 -22.73 5.76
N ILE A 126 14.61 -22.89 5.43
CA ILE A 126 15.34 -21.93 4.58
C ILE A 126 14.71 -21.84 3.18
N GLY A 127 14.42 -22.98 2.55
CA GLY A 127 13.75 -23.01 1.24
C GLY A 127 12.37 -22.35 1.29
N GLY A 128 11.56 -22.65 2.32
CA GLY A 128 10.27 -22.01 2.54
C GLY A 128 10.36 -20.50 2.76
N ALA A 129 11.40 -20.04 3.47
CA ALA A 129 11.66 -18.61 3.66
C ALA A 129 11.99 -17.91 2.33
N ILE A 130 12.79 -18.55 1.47
CA ILE A 130 13.11 -18.03 0.14
C ILE A 130 11.86 -17.98 -0.74
N ALA A 131 11.02 -19.03 -0.73
CA ALA A 131 9.77 -19.07 -1.49
C ALA A 131 8.82 -17.91 -1.12
N VAL A 132 8.67 -17.63 0.18
CA VAL A 132 7.85 -16.51 0.67
C VAL A 132 8.45 -15.17 0.27
N THR A 133 9.75 -14.98 0.49
CA THR A 133 10.38 -13.65 0.36
C THR A 133 10.60 -13.23 -1.08
N PHE A 134 10.98 -14.16 -1.96
CA PHE A 134 11.30 -13.89 -3.37
C PHE A 134 10.16 -14.19 -4.35
N CYS A 135 8.92 -14.28 -3.86
CA CYS A 135 7.74 -14.15 -4.70
C CYS A 135 7.85 -12.85 -5.53
N SER A 136 7.55 -12.93 -6.84
CA SER A 136 7.76 -11.79 -7.75
C SER A 136 7.07 -10.52 -7.28
N TYR A 137 5.88 -10.65 -6.69
CA TYR A 137 5.12 -9.53 -6.17
C TYR A 137 5.89 -8.66 -5.18
N ASN A 138 6.65 -9.27 -4.26
CA ASN A 138 7.46 -8.52 -3.30
C ASN A 138 8.53 -7.66 -3.98
N LEU A 139 9.10 -8.15 -5.07
CA LEU A 139 10.15 -7.45 -5.81
C LEU A 139 9.58 -6.35 -6.69
N GLN A 140 8.39 -6.59 -7.27
CA GLN A 140 7.63 -5.58 -8.02
C GLN A 140 7.25 -4.41 -7.12
N ILE A 141 6.65 -4.66 -5.94
CA ILE A 141 6.26 -3.60 -5.02
C ILE A 141 7.44 -2.83 -4.42
N ILE A 142 8.61 -3.47 -4.29
CA ILE A 142 9.87 -2.79 -3.96
C ILE A 142 10.29 -1.88 -5.11
N GLN A 143 10.24 -2.36 -6.34
CA GLN A 143 10.67 -1.60 -7.52
C GLN A 143 9.81 -0.34 -7.73
N VAL A 144 8.49 -0.45 -7.59
CA VAL A 144 7.56 0.70 -7.74
C VAL A 144 7.60 1.68 -6.56
N GLY A 145 7.97 1.21 -5.34
CA GLY A 145 8.05 2.06 -4.16
C GLY A 145 6.99 1.81 -3.08
N HIS A 146 6.18 0.76 -3.20
CA HIS A 146 5.19 0.39 -2.17
C HIS A 146 5.87 -0.18 -0.90
N ASN A 147 6.79 0.59 -0.31
CA ASN A 147 7.63 0.17 0.82
C ASN A 147 6.83 -0.18 2.06
N THR A 148 5.75 0.54 2.35
CA THR A 148 4.83 0.26 3.47
C THR A 148 4.18 -1.11 3.33
N LYS A 149 3.74 -1.45 2.12
CA LYS A 149 3.16 -2.76 1.78
C LYS A 149 4.19 -3.89 1.97
N MET A 150 5.42 -3.69 1.44
CA MET A 150 6.49 -4.68 1.60
C MET A 150 6.84 -4.91 3.07
N MET A 151 6.89 -3.86 3.88
CA MET A 151 7.15 -3.97 5.31
C MET A 151 6.03 -4.72 6.05
N ALA A 152 4.76 -4.43 5.73
CA ALA A 152 3.63 -5.14 6.31
C ALA A 152 3.66 -6.64 5.98
N LEU A 153 4.05 -7.00 4.74
CA LEU A 153 4.24 -8.39 4.30
C LEU A 153 5.45 -9.05 5.01
N ALA A 154 6.53 -8.30 5.23
CA ALA A 154 7.73 -8.82 5.90
C ALA A 154 7.48 -9.17 7.38
N TRP A 155 6.62 -8.42 8.09
CA TRP A 155 6.27 -8.69 9.49
C TRP A 155 5.13 -9.71 9.65
N LEU A 156 4.33 -9.95 8.64
CA LEU A 156 3.21 -10.88 8.68
C LEU A 156 3.62 -12.31 9.13
N PRO A 157 4.68 -12.93 8.59
CA PRO A 157 5.08 -14.28 9.01
C PRO A 157 5.60 -14.35 10.45
N TRP A 158 6.10 -13.24 11.03
CA TRP A 158 6.46 -13.17 12.45
C TRP A 158 5.22 -13.31 13.34
N ALA A 159 4.13 -12.61 13.00
CA ALA A 159 2.87 -12.72 13.74
C ALA A 159 2.30 -14.13 13.66
N LEU A 160 2.27 -14.74 12.47
CA LEU A 160 1.79 -16.11 12.29
C LEU A 160 2.67 -17.13 13.03
N ALA A 161 3.99 -16.95 13.00
CA ALA A 161 4.92 -17.84 13.73
C ALA A 161 4.67 -17.80 15.23
N ALA A 162 4.53 -16.60 15.81
CA ALA A 162 4.27 -16.40 17.23
C ALA A 162 2.89 -16.94 17.64
N LEU A 163 1.85 -16.73 16.81
CA LEU A 163 0.51 -17.29 17.00
C LEU A 163 0.56 -18.83 17.08
N ILE A 164 1.15 -19.47 16.06
CA ILE A 164 1.24 -20.94 15.99
C ILE A 164 2.07 -21.48 17.16
N PHE A 165 3.17 -20.82 17.52
CA PHE A 165 4.00 -21.20 18.66
C PHE A 165 3.22 -21.14 19.97
N THR A 166 2.41 -20.08 20.18
CA THR A 166 1.58 -19.92 21.39
C THR A 166 0.59 -21.06 21.54
N TYR A 167 -0.19 -21.36 20.49
CA TYR A 167 -1.16 -22.46 20.57
C TYR A 167 -0.48 -23.82 20.73
N LYS A 168 0.61 -24.09 20.01
CA LYS A 168 1.35 -25.35 20.17
C LYS A 168 1.91 -25.53 21.59
N SER A 169 2.41 -24.44 22.19
CA SER A 169 2.92 -24.45 23.55
C SER A 169 1.80 -24.66 24.58
N ALA A 170 0.67 -23.97 24.37
CA ALA A 170 -0.48 -24.06 25.24
C ALA A 170 -1.16 -25.45 25.23
N LEU A 171 -1.25 -26.07 24.07
CA LEU A 171 -1.95 -27.36 23.88
C LEU A 171 -1.07 -28.58 24.20
N LYS A 172 0.19 -28.39 24.63
CA LYS A 172 1.08 -29.49 25.04
C LYS A 172 0.57 -30.12 26.32
N LYS A 173 0.08 -31.38 26.24
CA LYS A 173 -0.56 -32.11 27.37
C LYS A 173 0.33 -32.22 28.59
N ASP A 174 1.60 -32.58 28.40
CA ASP A 174 2.55 -32.91 29.48
C ASP A 174 3.30 -31.68 30.05
N ALA A 175 2.93 -30.48 29.65
CA ALA A 175 3.54 -29.28 30.17
C ALA A 175 2.98 -28.95 31.55
N GLY A 176 3.85 -28.92 32.59
CA GLY A 176 3.49 -28.42 33.90
C GLY A 176 3.02 -26.94 33.78
N TRP A 177 2.16 -26.52 34.73
CA TRP A 177 1.52 -25.20 34.66
C TRP A 177 2.50 -24.01 34.50
N LYS A 178 3.65 -24.07 35.14
CA LYS A 178 4.71 -23.03 35.06
C LYS A 178 5.29 -22.93 33.64
N THR A 179 5.60 -24.09 33.04
CA THR A 179 6.12 -24.16 31.66
C THR A 179 5.05 -23.72 30.65
N TRP A 180 3.81 -24.16 30.89
CA TRP A 180 2.66 -23.75 30.08
C TRP A 180 2.49 -22.23 30.12
N LEU A 181 2.47 -21.62 31.31
CA LEU A 181 2.32 -20.18 31.48
C LEU A 181 3.46 -19.41 30.81
N SER A 182 4.71 -19.81 31.10
CA SER A 182 5.89 -19.09 30.58
C SER A 182 6.00 -19.11 29.04
N LEU A 183 5.72 -20.24 28.41
CA LEU A 183 5.79 -20.36 26.94
C LEU A 183 4.59 -19.69 26.26
N SER A 184 3.40 -19.81 26.84
CA SER A 184 2.19 -19.22 26.25
C SER A 184 2.21 -17.69 26.36
N THR A 185 2.63 -17.13 27.51
CA THR A 185 2.76 -15.67 27.69
C THR A 185 3.86 -15.10 26.82
N LEU A 186 5.03 -15.76 26.72
CA LEU A 186 6.12 -15.34 25.84
C LEU A 186 5.68 -15.36 24.38
N GLY A 187 5.02 -16.43 23.92
CA GLY A 187 4.52 -16.52 22.56
C GLY A 187 3.49 -15.44 22.24
N ALA A 188 2.55 -15.19 23.15
CA ALA A 188 1.56 -14.14 22.98
C ALA A 188 2.17 -12.72 23.01
N ALA A 189 3.20 -12.47 23.83
CA ALA A 189 3.92 -11.19 23.84
C ALA A 189 4.69 -10.96 22.53
N LEU A 190 5.33 -12.01 21.99
CA LEU A 190 5.97 -11.95 20.67
C LEU A 190 4.94 -11.73 19.56
N PHE A 191 3.76 -12.32 19.65
CA PHE A 191 2.65 -12.06 18.73
C PHE A 191 2.21 -10.59 18.79
N GLY A 192 1.95 -10.05 19.98
CA GLY A 192 1.59 -8.64 20.14
C GLY A 192 2.66 -7.69 19.58
N MET A 193 3.95 -7.99 19.79
CA MET A 193 5.06 -7.21 19.23
C MET A 193 5.10 -7.31 17.69
N ALA A 194 4.89 -8.50 17.12
CA ALA A 194 4.86 -8.69 15.68
C ALA A 194 3.66 -7.99 15.03
N VAL A 195 2.48 -8.02 15.66
CA VAL A 195 1.29 -7.25 15.25
C VAL A 195 1.55 -5.75 15.32
N ASN A 196 2.17 -5.26 16.40
CA ASN A 196 2.57 -3.86 16.51
C ASN A 196 3.47 -3.45 15.32
N PHE A 197 4.51 -4.20 15.00
CA PHE A 197 5.42 -3.87 13.92
C PHE A 197 4.78 -4.01 12.54
N GLN A 198 3.86 -4.96 12.37
CA GLN A 198 3.13 -5.15 11.13
C GLN A 198 2.19 -3.96 10.84
N ILE A 199 1.45 -3.47 11.86
CA ILE A 199 0.58 -2.29 11.74
C ILE A 199 1.40 -1.02 11.56
N LYS A 200 2.55 -0.90 12.25
CA LYS A 200 3.48 0.23 12.13
C LYS A 200 3.99 0.44 10.70
N ALA A 201 4.05 -0.59 9.90
CA ALA A 201 4.34 -0.50 8.47
C ALA A 201 3.30 0.34 7.70
N ASN A 202 2.14 0.64 8.32
CA ASN A 202 1.08 1.52 7.81
C ASN A 202 0.44 1.06 6.50
N HIS A 203 0.12 -0.24 6.41
CA HIS A 203 -0.65 -0.79 5.29
C HIS A 203 -1.78 -1.71 5.79
N ILE A 204 -2.91 -1.10 6.17
CA ILE A 204 -4.01 -1.77 6.88
C ILE A 204 -4.65 -2.91 6.06
N GLN A 205 -4.69 -2.81 4.74
CA GLN A 205 -5.23 -3.87 3.88
C GLN A 205 -4.43 -5.18 4.03
N ILE A 206 -3.10 -5.13 4.20
CA ILE A 206 -2.29 -6.32 4.49
C ILE A 206 -2.58 -6.85 5.90
N THR A 207 -2.85 -5.97 6.87
CA THR A 207 -3.29 -6.37 8.22
C THR A 207 -4.61 -7.12 8.17
N TYR A 208 -5.53 -6.68 7.32
CA TYR A 208 -6.81 -7.36 7.08
C TYR A 208 -6.60 -8.79 6.54
N TYR A 209 -5.68 -8.97 5.59
CA TYR A 209 -5.35 -10.30 5.07
C TYR A 209 -4.66 -11.19 6.10
N LEU A 210 -3.84 -10.63 7.00
CA LEU A 210 -3.33 -11.35 8.17
C LEU A 210 -4.48 -11.84 9.06
N ALA A 211 -5.49 -11.00 9.30
CA ALA A 211 -6.65 -11.39 10.11
C ALA A 211 -7.42 -12.56 9.47
N ILE A 212 -7.59 -12.60 8.14
CA ILE A 212 -8.21 -13.74 7.43
C ILE A 212 -7.41 -15.03 7.67
N ILE A 213 -6.08 -14.98 7.55
CA ILE A 213 -5.22 -16.16 7.78
C ILE A 213 -5.35 -16.64 9.23
N ILE A 214 -5.30 -15.72 10.19
CA ILE A 214 -5.47 -16.02 11.63
C ILE A 214 -6.83 -16.66 11.88
N PHE A 215 -7.90 -16.11 11.32
CA PHE A 215 -9.26 -16.62 11.45
C PHE A 215 -9.38 -18.06 10.94
N CYS A 216 -8.88 -18.32 9.73
CA CYS A 216 -8.88 -19.68 9.17
C CYS A 216 -8.08 -20.66 10.06
N TYR A 217 -6.92 -20.23 10.58
CA TYR A 217 -6.11 -21.07 11.47
C TYR A 217 -6.82 -21.37 12.79
N VAL A 218 -7.38 -20.35 13.46
CA VAL A 218 -8.02 -20.48 14.76
C VAL A 218 -9.27 -21.35 14.67
N ILE A 219 -10.11 -21.13 13.65
CA ILE A 219 -11.29 -21.97 13.41
C ILE A 219 -10.88 -23.41 13.07
N GLY A 220 -9.91 -23.59 12.17
CA GLY A 220 -9.42 -24.93 11.85
C GLY A 220 -8.87 -25.66 13.07
N LEU A 221 -8.14 -24.95 13.95
CA LEU A 221 -7.63 -25.50 15.21
C LEU A 221 -8.78 -25.85 16.17
N PHE A 222 -9.76 -24.97 16.33
CA PHE A 222 -10.94 -25.22 17.18
C PHE A 222 -11.72 -26.46 16.72
N ILE A 223 -12.03 -26.55 15.42
CA ILE A 223 -12.70 -27.72 14.85
C ILE A 223 -11.86 -28.98 15.09
N TRP A 224 -10.55 -28.91 14.87
CA TRP A 224 -9.65 -30.05 15.11
C TRP A 224 -9.62 -30.50 16.56
N LEU A 225 -9.80 -29.59 17.52
CA LEU A 225 -9.87 -29.93 18.95
C LEU A 225 -11.18 -30.57 19.33
N ILE A 226 -12.32 -30.10 18.82
CA ILE A 226 -13.64 -30.62 19.25
C ILE A 226 -14.00 -31.98 18.65
N ILE A 227 -13.46 -32.33 17.49
CA ILE A 227 -13.75 -33.61 16.81
C ILE A 227 -13.24 -34.82 17.60
N ASP A 228 -12.12 -34.67 18.35
CA ASP A 228 -11.45 -35.76 19.05
C ASP A 228 -11.59 -35.58 20.56
N ALA A 229 -12.13 -36.59 21.25
CA ALA A 229 -12.43 -36.57 22.69
C ALA A 229 -11.18 -36.30 23.57
N GLU A 230 -10.02 -36.84 23.18
CA GLU A 230 -8.76 -36.64 23.91
C GLU A 230 -8.19 -35.23 23.73
N ARG A 231 -8.34 -34.64 22.54
CA ARG A 231 -7.92 -33.27 22.27
C ARG A 231 -8.84 -32.28 22.93
N ARG A 232 -10.14 -32.56 22.99
CA ARG A 232 -11.18 -31.75 23.65
C ARG A 232 -10.84 -31.44 25.11
N LYS A 233 -10.12 -32.34 25.82
CA LYS A 233 -9.64 -32.09 27.20
C LYS A 233 -8.73 -30.87 27.32
N THR A 234 -8.14 -30.37 26.21
CA THR A 234 -7.29 -29.17 26.18
C THR A 234 -8.01 -27.88 25.76
N ILE A 235 -9.34 -27.91 25.60
CA ILE A 235 -10.12 -26.80 25.11
C ILE A 235 -10.03 -25.55 26.04
N GLY A 236 -9.96 -25.74 27.34
CA GLY A 236 -9.73 -24.65 28.30
C GLY A 236 -8.38 -23.95 28.08
N ARG A 237 -7.35 -24.70 27.70
CA ARG A 237 -6.03 -24.13 27.34
C ARG A 237 -6.06 -23.38 26.01
N PHE A 238 -6.91 -23.83 25.07
CA PHE A 238 -7.15 -23.12 23.81
C PHE A 238 -7.76 -21.73 24.09
N PHE A 239 -8.83 -21.66 24.90
CA PHE A 239 -9.44 -20.37 25.22
C PHE A 239 -8.51 -19.46 26.03
N ALA A 240 -7.73 -19.99 26.96
CA ALA A 240 -6.74 -19.22 27.70
C ALA A 240 -5.63 -18.65 26.77
N ALA A 241 -5.16 -19.44 25.81
CA ALA A 241 -4.19 -18.98 24.82
C ALA A 241 -4.81 -17.94 23.88
N SER A 242 -6.07 -18.13 23.46
CA SER A 242 -6.82 -17.18 22.63
C SER A 242 -7.00 -15.84 23.34
N PHE A 243 -7.32 -15.87 24.65
CA PHE A 243 -7.41 -14.66 25.46
C PHE A 243 -6.07 -13.91 25.54
N LEU A 244 -4.97 -14.62 25.80
CA LEU A 244 -3.62 -14.02 25.86
C LEU A 244 -3.23 -13.41 24.51
N LEU A 245 -3.50 -14.11 23.40
CA LEU A 245 -3.23 -13.63 22.04
C LEU A 245 -4.07 -12.40 21.71
N LEU A 246 -5.37 -12.42 22.05
CA LEU A 246 -6.26 -11.29 21.83
C LEU A 246 -5.82 -10.08 22.65
N PHE A 247 -5.55 -10.26 23.95
CA PHE A 247 -5.16 -9.18 24.86
C PHE A 247 -3.84 -8.51 24.41
N LEU A 248 -2.81 -9.31 24.12
CA LEU A 248 -1.52 -8.79 23.67
C LEU A 248 -1.55 -8.33 22.22
N GLY A 249 -2.39 -8.94 21.37
CA GLY A 249 -2.67 -8.43 20.02
C GLY A 249 -3.32 -7.05 20.07
N LEU A 250 -4.32 -6.84 20.94
CA LEU A 250 -4.94 -5.52 21.14
C LEU A 250 -3.94 -4.49 21.69
N ALA A 251 -3.04 -4.88 22.59
CA ALA A 251 -1.96 -4.00 23.03
C ALA A 251 -1.00 -3.64 21.86
N GLY A 252 -0.72 -4.60 20.97
CA GLY A 252 0.04 -4.35 19.73
C GLY A 252 -0.67 -3.38 18.77
N ILE A 253 -1.99 -3.50 18.61
CA ILE A 253 -2.82 -2.57 17.84
C ILE A 253 -2.81 -1.19 18.51
N GLY A 254 -3.09 -1.13 19.81
CA GLY A 254 -3.13 0.10 20.61
C GLY A 254 -1.81 0.86 20.61
N SER A 255 -0.66 0.16 20.49
CA SER A 255 0.65 0.81 20.34
C SER A 255 0.78 1.68 19.08
N ASN A 256 -0.12 1.53 18.12
CA ASN A 256 -0.21 2.34 16.90
C ASN A 256 -1.45 3.23 16.86
N ALA A 257 -2.11 3.46 18.01
CA ALA A 257 -3.31 4.31 18.09
C ALA A 257 -3.04 5.71 17.55
N ASN A 258 -1.82 6.25 17.76
CA ASN A 258 -1.34 7.52 17.25
C ASN A 258 -1.40 7.66 15.71
N LYS A 259 -1.44 6.55 14.98
CA LYS A 259 -1.64 6.51 13.52
C LYS A 259 -3.06 6.09 13.16
N LEU A 260 -3.58 5.07 13.84
CA LEU A 260 -4.87 4.45 13.47
C LEU A 260 -6.06 5.38 13.72
N ILE A 261 -6.09 6.09 14.85
CA ILE A 261 -7.22 6.96 15.20
C ILE A 261 -7.28 8.16 14.24
N PRO A 262 -6.21 8.96 14.06
CA PRO A 262 -6.24 10.05 13.07
C PRO A 262 -6.53 9.57 11.64
N THR A 263 -5.99 8.41 11.24
CA THR A 263 -6.28 7.83 9.91
C THR A 263 -7.76 7.48 9.76
N TYR A 264 -8.39 6.91 10.79
CA TYR A 264 -9.80 6.58 10.76
C TYR A 264 -10.68 7.83 10.66
N GLU A 265 -10.41 8.87 11.46
CA GLU A 265 -11.10 10.16 11.40
C GLU A 265 -10.94 10.81 10.03
N TYR A 266 -9.71 10.96 9.56
CA TYR A 266 -9.42 11.51 8.24
C TYR A 266 -10.13 10.74 7.12
N SER A 267 -10.16 9.40 7.21
CA SER A 267 -10.76 8.55 6.16
C SER A 267 -12.25 8.83 5.91
N ARG A 268 -12.96 9.44 6.87
CA ARG A 268 -14.38 9.79 6.72
C ARG A 268 -14.60 10.97 5.78
N HIS A 269 -13.59 11.83 5.65
CA HIS A 269 -13.65 13.05 4.82
C HIS A 269 -12.95 12.86 3.48
N THR A 270 -12.40 11.66 3.20
CA THR A 270 -11.70 11.36 1.96
C THR A 270 -12.58 10.56 1.00
N MET A 271 -12.09 10.32 -0.21
CA MET A 271 -12.70 9.42 -1.21
C MET A 271 -13.11 8.04 -0.63
N ARG A 272 -12.51 7.62 0.49
CA ARG A 272 -12.87 6.38 1.21
C ARG A 272 -14.07 6.52 2.13
N GLY A 273 -14.53 7.75 2.35
CA GLY A 273 -15.76 8.07 3.11
C GLY A 273 -17.02 7.98 2.28
N GLY A 274 -16.91 8.14 0.97
CA GLY A 274 -18.00 8.29 0.01
C GLY A 274 -18.29 9.76 -0.28
N SER A 275 -18.99 10.04 -1.41
CA SER A 275 -19.43 11.38 -1.80
C SER A 275 -20.80 11.71 -1.22
N GLU A 276 -21.05 12.99 -1.00
CA GLU A 276 -22.38 13.55 -0.63
C GLU A 276 -23.23 13.81 -1.88
N LEU A 277 -22.60 13.81 -3.07
CA LEU A 277 -23.29 13.98 -4.35
C LEU A 277 -23.91 12.66 -4.79
N SER A 278 -25.04 12.73 -5.49
CA SER A 278 -25.70 11.58 -6.09
C SER A 278 -24.83 11.06 -7.26
N ALA A 279 -24.73 9.75 -7.41
CA ALA A 279 -24.17 9.18 -8.64
C ALA A 279 -25.18 9.44 -9.79
N ASP A 280 -24.69 9.99 -10.91
CA ASP A 280 -25.52 10.33 -12.08
C ASP A 280 -26.44 9.15 -12.47
N GLY A 281 -27.73 9.32 -12.28
CA GLY A 281 -28.80 8.58 -12.97
C GLY A 281 -29.22 7.22 -12.45
N ALA A 282 -28.71 6.72 -11.35
CA ALA A 282 -29.15 5.45 -10.77
C ALA A 282 -29.87 5.66 -9.42
N ASP A 283 -31.06 5.10 -9.29
CA ASP A 283 -31.94 5.06 -8.12
C ASP A 283 -31.38 5.67 -6.81
N GLY A 284 -31.94 6.81 -6.44
CA GLY A 284 -31.46 7.77 -5.46
C GLY A 284 -31.39 7.35 -3.99
N ASP A 285 -30.85 6.22 -3.60
CA ASP A 285 -30.81 5.82 -2.18
C ASP A 285 -29.58 5.02 -1.73
N LYS A 286 -28.55 4.88 -2.54
CA LYS A 286 -27.32 4.17 -2.11
C LYS A 286 -26.13 5.10 -1.99
N LYS A 287 -26.12 5.98 -0.98
CA LYS A 287 -24.85 6.56 -0.48
C LYS A 287 -23.94 5.41 -0.06
N THR A 288 -22.97 5.07 -0.91
CA THR A 288 -21.99 4.03 -0.59
C THR A 288 -21.06 4.55 0.52
N LYS A 289 -21.10 3.92 1.69
CA LYS A 289 -20.17 4.20 2.80
C LYS A 289 -18.78 3.61 2.52
N GLY A 290 -18.21 3.86 1.36
CA GLY A 290 -16.93 3.29 0.92
C GLY A 290 -16.54 3.77 -0.47
N LEU A 291 -15.52 3.14 -1.05
CA LEU A 291 -15.12 3.35 -2.44
C LEU A 291 -16.24 2.86 -3.38
N ASP A 292 -16.30 3.42 -4.56
CA ASP A 292 -17.12 2.84 -5.62
C ASP A 292 -16.71 1.38 -5.90
N LEU A 293 -17.69 0.49 -6.19
CA LEU A 293 -17.45 -0.94 -6.36
C LEU A 293 -16.64 -1.23 -7.61
N ASP A 294 -16.92 -0.53 -8.72
CA ASP A 294 -16.19 -0.69 -9.98
C ASP A 294 -14.74 -0.22 -9.83
N TYR A 295 -14.53 0.91 -9.14
CA TYR A 295 -13.19 1.40 -8.82
C TYR A 295 -12.44 0.44 -7.87
N ALA A 296 -13.09 -0.08 -6.83
CA ALA A 296 -12.50 -1.03 -5.90
C ALA A 296 -12.06 -2.34 -6.58
N THR A 297 -12.83 -2.79 -7.58
CA THR A 297 -12.62 -4.05 -8.32
C THR A 297 -11.90 -3.87 -9.66
N ALA A 298 -11.50 -2.65 -10.03
CA ALA A 298 -10.84 -2.38 -11.31
C ALA A 298 -9.61 -3.27 -11.57
N TRP A 299 -8.80 -3.54 -10.54
CA TRP A 299 -7.69 -4.49 -10.59
C TRP A 299 -8.11 -5.86 -10.03
N SER A 300 -8.98 -6.55 -10.73
CA SER A 300 -9.34 -7.93 -10.48
C SER A 300 -8.48 -8.88 -11.31
N TYR A 301 -8.04 -9.97 -10.70
CA TYR A 301 -7.30 -11.03 -11.38
C TYR A 301 -8.28 -11.88 -12.20
N GLY A 302 -7.96 -12.17 -13.47
CA GLY A 302 -8.77 -13.11 -14.26
C GLY A 302 -8.61 -14.55 -13.77
N TRP A 303 -9.63 -15.39 -13.94
CA TRP A 303 -9.48 -16.84 -13.73
C TRP A 303 -8.37 -17.42 -14.61
N GLU A 304 -8.27 -16.93 -15.84
CA GLU A 304 -7.25 -17.25 -16.83
C GLU A 304 -5.86 -16.75 -16.44
N GLU A 305 -5.73 -15.86 -15.47
CA GLU A 305 -4.43 -15.39 -14.99
C GLU A 305 -3.85 -16.27 -13.85
N LEU A 306 -4.65 -17.16 -13.25
CA LEU A 306 -4.17 -18.02 -12.14
C LEU A 306 -2.94 -18.87 -12.50
N PRO A 307 -2.75 -19.35 -13.74
CA PRO A 307 -1.51 -20.04 -14.13
C PRO A 307 -0.23 -19.19 -13.96
N ASN A 308 -0.34 -17.84 -13.90
CA ASN A 308 0.80 -16.98 -13.58
C ASN A 308 1.45 -17.30 -12.22
N LEU A 309 0.70 -17.89 -11.29
CA LEU A 309 1.27 -18.33 -9.99
C LEU A 309 2.42 -19.36 -10.19
N MET A 310 2.40 -20.08 -11.32
CA MET A 310 3.34 -21.16 -11.66
C MET A 310 4.19 -20.86 -12.91
N ILE A 311 3.64 -20.12 -13.88
CA ILE A 311 4.28 -19.78 -15.15
C ILE A 311 4.37 -18.26 -15.25
N PRO A 312 5.56 -17.62 -15.07
CA PRO A 312 5.67 -16.18 -14.83
C PRO A 312 5.06 -15.30 -15.92
N ASN A 313 5.26 -15.65 -17.19
CA ASN A 313 4.77 -14.87 -18.33
C ASN A 313 3.56 -15.53 -19.04
N TYR A 314 2.69 -16.20 -18.28
CA TYR A 314 1.50 -16.81 -18.84
C TYR A 314 0.65 -15.77 -19.59
N ASN A 315 0.45 -14.60 -19.00
CA ASN A 315 -0.23 -13.46 -19.64
C ASN A 315 0.74 -12.35 -20.09
N GLY A 316 1.98 -12.71 -20.48
CA GLY A 316 2.94 -11.79 -21.09
C GLY A 316 3.79 -10.97 -20.12
N GLY A 317 3.56 -11.05 -18.81
CA GLY A 317 4.39 -10.39 -17.80
C GLY A 317 3.92 -8.98 -17.44
N SER A 318 4.76 -7.95 -17.69
CA SER A 318 4.45 -6.56 -17.38
C SER A 318 3.69 -5.86 -18.52
N SER A 319 2.92 -4.83 -18.18
CA SER A 319 2.30 -3.93 -19.17
C SER A 319 3.30 -3.10 -19.96
N SER A 320 4.56 -3.06 -19.51
CA SER A 320 5.64 -2.39 -20.25
C SER A 320 6.94 -3.19 -20.17
N GLY A 321 7.50 -3.52 -21.32
CA GLY A 321 8.78 -4.21 -21.44
C GLY A 321 8.75 -5.71 -21.22
N GLY A 322 9.95 -6.29 -21.05
CA GLY A 322 10.11 -7.72 -20.74
C GLY A 322 10.57 -8.58 -21.91
N VAL A 323 10.79 -8.01 -23.10
CA VAL A 323 11.36 -8.74 -24.23
C VAL A 323 12.87 -8.54 -24.35
N ASN A 324 13.55 -9.57 -24.86
CA ASN A 324 14.95 -9.44 -25.28
C ASN A 324 14.98 -8.82 -26.69
N PRO A 325 15.59 -7.65 -26.88
CA PRO A 325 15.62 -6.95 -28.18
C PRO A 325 16.23 -7.78 -29.32
N ASP A 326 17.15 -8.70 -29.01
CA ASP A 326 17.83 -9.52 -30.01
C ASP A 326 16.99 -10.72 -30.49
N LYS A 327 15.93 -11.08 -29.76
CA LYS A 327 15.09 -12.25 -30.02
C LYS A 327 13.63 -11.89 -30.31
N SER A 328 13.25 -10.60 -30.16
CA SER A 328 11.86 -10.16 -30.31
C SER A 328 11.48 -10.02 -31.78
N HIS A 329 10.36 -10.61 -32.13
CA HIS A 329 9.71 -10.45 -33.42
C HIS A 329 9.27 -9.00 -33.65
N THR A 330 8.69 -8.37 -32.63
CA THR A 330 8.27 -6.96 -32.65
C THR A 330 9.43 -6.02 -32.93
N ILE A 331 10.55 -6.20 -32.23
CA ILE A 331 11.74 -5.37 -32.44
C ILE A 331 12.35 -5.59 -33.82
N ASN A 332 12.32 -6.82 -34.33
CA ASN A 332 12.78 -7.11 -35.69
C ASN A 332 11.91 -6.45 -36.76
N THR A 333 10.59 -6.45 -36.57
CA THR A 333 9.63 -5.73 -37.44
C THR A 333 9.92 -4.21 -37.41
N LEU A 334 10.05 -3.62 -36.22
CA LEU A 334 10.36 -2.19 -36.08
C LEU A 334 11.71 -1.80 -36.69
N ARG A 335 12.71 -2.70 -36.66
CA ARG A 335 14.00 -2.48 -37.31
C ARG A 335 13.85 -2.35 -38.83
N GLN A 336 12.95 -3.10 -39.45
CA GLN A 336 12.66 -3.02 -40.87
C GLN A 336 12.05 -1.67 -41.25
N TYR A 337 11.29 -1.03 -40.34
CA TYR A 337 10.72 0.30 -40.53
C TYR A 337 11.71 1.45 -40.25
N GLY A 338 13.00 1.17 -40.01
CA GLY A 338 14.03 2.19 -39.82
C GLY A 338 13.93 2.96 -38.48
N GLN A 339 13.19 2.46 -37.51
CA GLN A 339 13.08 3.10 -36.19
C GLN A 339 14.42 3.04 -35.43
N GLY A 340 14.81 4.18 -34.83
CA GLY A 340 15.99 4.33 -33.98
C GLY A 340 15.84 3.61 -32.63
N ASN A 341 16.55 3.90 -31.67
CA ASN A 341 16.54 3.50 -30.23
C ASN A 341 15.68 2.25 -29.83
N LEU A 342 15.85 1.14 -30.56
CA LEU A 342 15.07 -0.10 -30.37
C LEU A 342 15.19 -0.72 -28.95
N LYS A 343 16.27 -0.39 -28.21
CA LYS A 343 16.45 -0.86 -26.84
C LYS A 343 15.48 -0.19 -25.88
N ASP A 344 15.16 1.07 -26.07
CA ASP A 344 14.20 1.78 -25.21
C ASP A 344 12.77 1.41 -25.61
N VAL A 345 12.51 1.21 -26.90
CA VAL A 345 11.20 0.66 -27.37
C VAL A 345 10.94 -0.71 -26.74
N ALA A 346 11.94 -1.59 -26.66
CA ALA A 346 11.77 -2.92 -26.01
C ALA A 346 11.37 -2.83 -24.55
N LYS A 347 11.73 -1.74 -23.84
CA LYS A 347 11.35 -1.51 -22.45
C LYS A 347 9.90 -1.02 -22.29
N SER A 348 9.29 -0.52 -23.36
CA SER A 348 7.93 0.04 -23.34
C SER A 348 6.88 -0.80 -24.08
N LEU A 349 7.27 -1.95 -24.67
CA LEU A 349 6.33 -2.83 -25.36
C LEU A 349 5.22 -3.33 -24.43
N PRO A 350 3.94 -3.30 -24.84
CA PRO A 350 2.80 -3.73 -24.03
C PRO A 350 2.67 -5.26 -24.05
N MET A 351 3.49 -5.95 -23.26
CA MET A 351 3.55 -7.41 -23.27
C MET A 351 2.38 -8.07 -22.56
N TYR A 352 1.81 -7.43 -21.53
CA TYR A 352 0.66 -7.96 -20.78
C TYR A 352 -0.60 -8.00 -21.65
N TRP A 353 -1.33 -9.13 -21.61
CA TRP A 353 -2.58 -9.34 -22.35
C TRP A 353 -3.72 -9.93 -21.49
N GLY A 354 -3.62 -9.79 -20.17
CA GLY A 354 -4.69 -10.15 -19.23
C GLY A 354 -5.73 -9.03 -19.06
N PRO A 355 -6.77 -9.27 -18.21
CA PRO A 355 -7.92 -8.36 -18.08
C PRO A 355 -7.69 -7.16 -17.16
N GLN A 356 -6.56 -7.08 -16.44
CA GLN A 356 -6.29 -5.92 -15.58
C GLN A 356 -5.93 -4.69 -16.41
N PRO A 357 -6.26 -3.45 -15.97
CA PRO A 357 -5.94 -2.24 -16.72
C PRO A 357 -4.45 -2.10 -17.05
N PHE A 358 -3.60 -2.41 -16.07
CA PHE A 358 -2.13 -2.51 -16.21
C PHE A 358 -1.55 -3.26 -15.01
N THR A 359 -0.33 -3.81 -15.20
CA THR A 359 0.40 -4.50 -14.14
C THR A 359 1.92 -4.31 -14.28
N ALA A 360 2.63 -4.26 -13.16
CA ALA A 360 4.10 -4.31 -13.12
C ALA A 360 4.64 -5.73 -13.38
N GLY A 361 3.77 -6.74 -13.30
CA GLY A 361 4.11 -8.14 -13.57
C GLY A 361 3.19 -9.10 -12.82
N PRO A 362 3.32 -10.40 -13.07
CA PRO A 362 2.48 -11.44 -12.48
C PRO A 362 2.82 -11.71 -11.02
N MET A 363 1.85 -12.25 -10.27
CA MET A 363 2.06 -12.82 -8.93
C MET A 363 2.67 -14.23 -9.02
N TYR A 364 3.92 -14.36 -9.39
CA TYR A 364 4.60 -15.64 -9.47
C TYR A 364 5.00 -16.16 -8.09
N MET A 365 4.49 -17.33 -7.71
CA MET A 365 4.75 -17.99 -6.41
C MET A 365 5.81 -19.09 -6.48
N GLY A 366 6.26 -19.43 -7.68
CA GLY A 366 7.24 -20.48 -7.95
C GLY A 366 6.63 -21.81 -8.38
N ALA A 367 7.08 -22.35 -9.52
CA ALA A 367 6.60 -23.62 -10.03
C ALA A 367 6.78 -24.79 -9.03
N VAL A 368 7.95 -24.84 -8.38
CA VAL A 368 8.25 -25.81 -7.32
C VAL A 368 7.29 -25.65 -6.15
N THR A 369 6.98 -24.42 -5.73
CA THR A 369 6.07 -24.15 -4.61
C THR A 369 4.65 -24.61 -4.91
N VAL A 370 4.13 -24.32 -6.10
CA VAL A 370 2.80 -24.75 -6.53
C VAL A 370 2.71 -26.28 -6.61
N PHE A 371 3.73 -26.94 -7.18
CA PHE A 371 3.81 -28.39 -7.20
C PHE A 371 3.79 -28.99 -5.80
N LEU A 372 4.60 -28.47 -4.87
CA LEU A 372 4.67 -28.95 -3.49
C LEU A 372 3.35 -28.69 -2.72
N PHE A 373 2.68 -27.56 -2.99
CA PHE A 373 1.37 -27.27 -2.43
C PHE A 373 0.32 -28.29 -2.88
N LEU A 374 0.20 -28.55 -4.17
CA LEU A 374 -0.73 -29.55 -4.71
C LEU A 374 -0.40 -30.94 -4.17
N LEU A 375 0.87 -31.31 -4.13
CA LEU A 375 1.30 -32.56 -3.51
C LEU A 375 0.86 -32.63 -2.05
N GLY A 376 1.04 -31.54 -1.28
CA GLY A 376 0.59 -31.45 0.10
C GLY A 376 -0.93 -31.54 0.24
N LEU A 377 -1.67 -30.94 -0.68
CA LEU A 377 -3.12 -30.95 -0.70
C LEU A 377 -3.69 -32.36 -0.87
N PHE A 378 -3.10 -33.18 -1.73
CA PHE A 378 -3.55 -34.56 -1.99
C PHE A 378 -3.00 -35.56 -0.96
N LEU A 379 -1.82 -35.28 -0.37
CA LEU A 379 -1.14 -36.24 0.51
C LEU A 379 -1.42 -36.00 2.00
N CYS A 380 -1.44 -34.74 2.44
CA CYS A 380 -1.57 -34.42 3.86
C CYS A 380 -2.99 -34.68 4.36
N LYS A 381 -3.10 -35.22 5.57
CA LYS A 381 -4.36 -35.42 6.29
C LYS A 381 -4.39 -34.52 7.53
N GLY A 382 -5.61 -34.14 7.95
CA GLY A 382 -5.83 -33.37 9.19
C GLY A 382 -5.89 -31.84 8.99
N MET A 383 -5.79 -31.12 10.11
CA MET A 383 -6.05 -29.69 10.20
C MET A 383 -5.27 -28.84 9.18
N GLN A 384 -3.96 -29.09 9.03
CA GLN A 384 -3.08 -28.22 8.21
C GLN A 384 -3.54 -28.14 6.75
N ARG A 385 -4.04 -29.22 6.20
CA ARG A 385 -4.60 -29.25 4.85
C ARG A 385 -5.81 -28.32 4.70
N TRP A 386 -6.74 -28.39 5.65
CA TRP A 386 -8.04 -27.78 5.49
C TRP A 386 -8.03 -26.27 5.73
N TRP A 387 -7.36 -25.81 6.77
CA TRP A 387 -7.33 -24.36 7.02
C TRP A 387 -6.48 -23.61 6.00
N LEU A 388 -5.37 -24.21 5.51
CA LEU A 388 -4.55 -23.63 4.45
C LEU A 388 -5.31 -23.61 3.11
N LEU A 389 -6.07 -24.67 2.79
CA LEU A 389 -6.94 -24.67 1.62
C LEU A 389 -8.03 -23.60 1.74
N ALA A 390 -8.70 -23.49 2.89
CA ALA A 390 -9.74 -22.48 3.09
C ALA A 390 -9.19 -21.06 2.91
N ALA A 391 -8.04 -20.74 3.53
CA ALA A 391 -7.40 -19.45 3.36
C ALA A 391 -6.99 -19.17 1.90
N THR A 392 -6.50 -20.22 1.19
CA THR A 392 -6.14 -20.11 -0.23
C THR A 392 -7.38 -19.83 -1.10
N LEU A 393 -8.48 -20.55 -0.89
CA LEU A 393 -9.71 -20.36 -1.65
C LEU A 393 -10.34 -18.98 -1.41
N ILE A 394 -10.40 -18.54 -0.15
CA ILE A 394 -10.88 -17.18 0.17
C ILE A 394 -10.02 -16.12 -0.55
N ALA A 395 -8.71 -16.29 -0.56
CA ALA A 395 -7.81 -15.36 -1.23
C ALA A 395 -8.01 -15.34 -2.74
N VAL A 396 -8.20 -16.50 -3.37
CA VAL A 396 -8.48 -16.60 -4.81
C VAL A 396 -9.81 -15.93 -5.14
N PHE A 397 -10.88 -16.25 -4.40
CA PHE A 397 -12.21 -15.67 -4.65
C PHE A 397 -12.23 -14.14 -4.45
N LEU A 398 -11.52 -13.63 -3.45
CA LEU A 398 -11.34 -12.18 -3.28
C LEU A 398 -10.49 -11.58 -4.40
N GLY A 399 -9.43 -12.27 -4.82
CA GLY A 399 -8.47 -11.76 -5.80
C GLY A 399 -9.03 -11.69 -7.22
N VAL A 400 -9.95 -12.59 -7.59
CA VAL A 400 -10.62 -12.56 -8.90
C VAL A 400 -11.73 -11.49 -8.97
N GLY A 401 -12.17 -10.95 -7.85
CA GLY A 401 -12.99 -9.77 -7.72
C GLY A 401 -14.20 -9.73 -8.67
N ARG A 402 -14.18 -8.81 -9.66
CA ARG A 402 -15.26 -8.64 -10.65
C ARG A 402 -15.61 -9.89 -11.44
N HIS A 403 -14.69 -10.84 -11.57
CA HIS A 403 -14.93 -12.11 -12.25
C HIS A 403 -15.66 -13.13 -11.37
N PHE A 404 -15.96 -12.78 -10.11
CA PHE A 404 -16.81 -13.57 -9.19
C PHE A 404 -17.64 -12.64 -8.28
N MET A 405 -18.49 -11.79 -8.91
CA MET A 405 -19.27 -10.75 -8.24
C MET A 405 -20.08 -11.23 -7.04
N PRO A 406 -20.81 -12.37 -7.07
CA PRO A 406 -21.60 -12.78 -5.90
C PRO A 406 -20.80 -12.90 -4.61
N PHE A 407 -19.56 -13.38 -4.68
CA PHE A 407 -18.67 -13.46 -3.52
C PHE A 407 -18.09 -12.09 -3.15
N THR A 408 -17.74 -11.31 -4.16
CA THR A 408 -17.15 -9.98 -3.99
C THR A 408 -18.14 -9.01 -3.37
N GLU A 409 -19.39 -8.95 -3.85
CA GLU A 409 -20.47 -8.14 -3.29
C GLU A 409 -20.80 -8.56 -1.86
N PHE A 410 -20.95 -9.89 -1.61
CA PHE A 410 -21.17 -10.38 -0.25
C PHE A 410 -20.08 -9.87 0.69
N TRP A 411 -18.81 -9.96 0.30
CA TRP A 411 -17.68 -9.52 1.12
C TRP A 411 -17.65 -8.00 1.27
N TYR A 412 -17.85 -7.27 0.18
CA TYR A 412 -17.84 -5.82 0.13
C TYR A 412 -18.90 -5.18 1.04
N TYR A 413 -20.11 -5.67 1.02
CA TYR A 413 -21.22 -5.10 1.79
C TYR A 413 -21.30 -5.61 3.24
N ASN A 414 -20.86 -6.85 3.52
CA ASN A 414 -21.07 -7.48 4.83
C ASN A 414 -19.80 -7.55 5.69
N MET A 415 -18.59 -7.52 5.12
CA MET A 415 -17.38 -7.62 5.91
C MET A 415 -16.87 -6.25 6.37
N PRO A 416 -16.61 -6.06 7.68
CA PRO A 416 -16.19 -4.78 8.22
C PRO A 416 -14.97 -4.21 7.47
N PHE A 417 -15.02 -2.91 7.14
CA PHE A 417 -13.94 -2.15 6.50
C PHE A 417 -13.54 -2.58 5.08
N TYR A 418 -14.06 -3.68 4.54
CA TYR A 418 -13.61 -4.17 3.22
C TYR A 418 -13.94 -3.19 2.09
N SER A 419 -15.07 -2.50 2.14
CA SER A 419 -15.47 -1.45 1.18
C SER A 419 -14.51 -0.24 1.11
N LYS A 420 -13.54 -0.15 2.02
CA LYS A 420 -12.53 0.92 2.01
C LYS A 420 -11.23 0.51 1.30
N PHE A 421 -11.15 -0.72 0.80
CA PHE A 421 -9.97 -1.25 0.13
C PHE A 421 -10.16 -1.29 -1.39
N ARG A 422 -9.10 -0.99 -2.11
CA ARG A 422 -9.04 -1.11 -3.58
C ARG A 422 -8.08 -2.22 -3.99
N THR A 423 -8.08 -2.56 -5.30
CA THR A 423 -7.15 -3.55 -5.87
C THR A 423 -7.34 -4.90 -5.20
N VAL A 424 -8.50 -5.50 -5.44
CA VAL A 424 -8.90 -6.78 -4.81
C VAL A 424 -7.93 -7.93 -5.10
N SER A 425 -7.21 -7.90 -6.25
CA SER A 425 -6.15 -8.86 -6.60
C SER A 425 -5.04 -8.94 -5.55
N MET A 426 -4.86 -7.90 -4.72
CA MET A 426 -3.91 -7.92 -3.61
C MET A 426 -4.20 -9.02 -2.59
N ALA A 427 -5.44 -9.54 -2.50
CA ALA A 427 -5.78 -10.67 -1.62
C ALA A 427 -4.93 -11.92 -1.91
N LEU A 428 -4.44 -12.08 -3.14
CA LEU A 428 -3.56 -13.17 -3.54
C LEU A 428 -2.23 -13.22 -2.76
N VAL A 429 -1.84 -12.17 -2.03
CA VAL A 429 -0.67 -12.21 -1.12
C VAL A 429 -0.82 -13.28 -0.03
N ILE A 430 -2.04 -13.72 0.29
CA ILE A 430 -2.29 -14.84 1.21
C ILE A 430 -1.64 -16.12 0.67
N LEU A 431 -1.67 -16.33 -0.65
CA LEU A 431 -1.09 -17.50 -1.31
C LEU A 431 0.42 -17.56 -1.13
N GLN A 432 1.08 -16.40 -1.06
CA GLN A 432 2.51 -16.27 -0.79
C GLN A 432 2.93 -17.00 0.51
N PHE A 433 2.01 -17.13 1.46
CA PHE A 433 2.23 -17.83 2.73
C PHE A 433 1.63 -19.24 2.70
N THR A 434 0.38 -19.39 2.25
CA THR A 434 -0.33 -20.68 2.35
C THR A 434 0.27 -21.76 1.45
N LEU A 435 0.73 -21.40 0.26
CA LEU A 435 1.35 -22.36 -0.67
C LEU A 435 2.67 -22.94 -0.12
N PRO A 436 3.67 -22.11 0.29
CA PRO A 436 4.89 -22.64 0.89
C PRO A 436 4.64 -23.38 2.21
N MET A 437 3.71 -22.89 3.06
CA MET A 437 3.40 -23.54 4.35
C MET A 437 2.95 -24.99 4.17
N LEU A 438 1.99 -25.25 3.28
CA LEU A 438 1.52 -26.63 3.03
C LEU A 438 2.55 -27.45 2.27
N GLY A 439 3.18 -26.85 1.26
CA GLY A 439 4.19 -27.52 0.43
C GLY A 439 5.39 -28.02 1.21
N PHE A 440 6.02 -27.13 2.00
CA PHE A 440 7.19 -27.50 2.80
C PHE A 440 6.84 -28.37 4.01
N TYR A 441 5.63 -28.22 4.57
CA TYR A 441 5.13 -29.14 5.59
C TYR A 441 4.96 -30.56 5.03
N ALA A 442 4.44 -30.71 3.83
CA ALA A 442 4.31 -32.00 3.15
C ALA A 442 5.68 -32.61 2.83
N LEU A 443 6.56 -31.82 2.23
CA LEU A 443 7.92 -32.23 1.87
C LEU A 443 8.72 -32.72 3.08
N ASP A 444 8.65 -32.00 4.20
CA ASP A 444 9.30 -32.42 5.45
C ASP A 444 8.81 -33.78 5.93
N ARG A 445 7.52 -34.07 5.83
CA ARG A 445 6.94 -35.36 6.23
C ARG A 445 7.30 -36.49 5.28
N ILE A 446 7.35 -36.21 3.98
CA ILE A 446 7.80 -37.16 2.97
C ILE A 446 9.25 -37.57 3.23
N LEU A 447 10.15 -36.61 3.38
CA LEU A 447 11.58 -36.84 3.61
C LEU A 447 11.88 -37.47 4.97
N LYS A 448 10.99 -37.33 5.97
CA LYS A 448 11.02 -38.05 7.26
C LYS A 448 10.41 -39.46 7.19
N GLY A 449 10.00 -39.95 6.03
CA GLY A 449 9.42 -41.27 5.85
C GLY A 449 8.06 -41.47 6.52
N LYS A 450 7.27 -40.41 6.68
CA LYS A 450 5.93 -40.49 7.30
C LYS A 450 4.86 -41.06 6.37
N TYR A 451 5.17 -41.24 5.08
CA TYR A 451 4.31 -41.80 4.06
C TYR A 451 4.98 -42.98 3.39
N THR A 452 4.18 -44.05 3.11
CA THR A 452 4.66 -45.19 2.33
C THR A 452 4.72 -44.83 0.84
N ALA A 453 5.47 -45.62 0.04
CA ALA A 453 5.54 -45.42 -1.40
C ALA A 453 4.18 -45.48 -2.09
N GLU A 454 3.26 -46.37 -1.62
CA GLU A 454 1.90 -46.50 -2.12
C GLU A 454 1.07 -45.23 -1.84
N GLN A 455 1.15 -44.67 -0.60
CA GLN A 455 0.45 -43.44 -0.23
C GLN A 455 0.92 -42.23 -1.00
N PHE A 456 2.20 -42.19 -1.38
CA PHE A 456 2.83 -41.09 -2.08
C PHE A 456 2.59 -41.11 -3.60
N ARG A 457 2.54 -42.30 -4.23
CA ARG A 457 2.56 -42.47 -5.69
C ARG A 457 1.42 -41.72 -6.40
N ILE A 458 0.17 -41.92 -5.98
CA ILE A 458 -1.00 -41.32 -6.64
C ILE A 458 -1.02 -39.78 -6.43
N PRO A 459 -0.89 -39.25 -5.20
CA PRO A 459 -0.79 -37.79 -5.00
C PRO A 459 0.33 -37.13 -5.81
N ALA A 460 1.48 -37.78 -5.92
CA ALA A 460 2.61 -37.24 -6.69
C ALA A 460 2.32 -37.24 -8.20
N CYS A 461 1.68 -38.30 -8.75
CA CYS A 461 1.28 -38.33 -10.15
C CYS A 461 0.22 -37.26 -10.48
N ILE A 462 -0.76 -37.05 -9.61
CA ILE A 462 -1.79 -36.00 -9.80
C ILE A 462 -1.14 -34.60 -9.76
N ALA A 463 -0.32 -34.33 -8.75
CA ALA A 463 0.38 -33.04 -8.65
C ALA A 463 1.31 -32.79 -9.86
N LEU A 464 2.01 -33.83 -10.33
CA LEU A 464 2.86 -33.75 -11.51
C LEU A 464 2.05 -33.48 -12.79
N ALA A 465 0.93 -34.14 -12.97
CA ALA A 465 0.03 -33.93 -14.12
C ALA A 465 -0.55 -32.53 -14.15
N LEU A 466 -0.99 -32.02 -12.99
CA LEU A 466 -1.55 -30.67 -12.86
C LEU A 466 -0.50 -29.54 -12.98
N THR A 467 0.79 -29.85 -12.87
CA THR A 467 1.87 -28.87 -12.98
C THR A 467 2.73 -29.11 -14.22
N ALA A 468 3.65 -30.04 -14.18
CA ALA A 468 4.53 -30.32 -15.32
C ALA A 468 3.75 -30.80 -16.57
N GLY A 469 2.69 -31.57 -16.39
CA GLY A 469 1.79 -31.99 -17.49
C GLY A 469 1.08 -30.81 -18.14
N PHE A 470 0.54 -29.88 -17.34
CA PHE A 470 -0.05 -28.64 -17.86
C PHE A 470 0.99 -27.77 -18.56
N CYS A 471 2.20 -27.60 -18.00
CA CYS A 471 3.29 -26.89 -18.67
C CYS A 471 3.66 -27.56 -20.02
N LEU A 472 3.72 -28.89 -20.08
CA LEU A 472 3.99 -29.62 -21.32
C LEU A 472 2.94 -29.35 -22.39
N LEU A 473 1.67 -29.34 -22.02
CA LEU A 473 0.57 -28.97 -22.94
C LEU A 473 0.76 -27.57 -23.51
N LEU A 474 1.18 -26.60 -22.71
CA LEU A 474 1.42 -25.22 -23.14
C LEU A 474 2.69 -25.06 -23.99
N VAL A 475 3.70 -25.92 -23.79
CA VAL A 475 4.89 -25.93 -24.65
C VAL A 475 4.55 -26.46 -26.04
N ILE A 476 3.69 -27.51 -26.12
CA ILE A 476 3.32 -28.13 -27.39
C ILE A 476 2.20 -27.33 -28.08
N PHE A 477 1.23 -26.87 -27.32
CA PHE A 477 0.03 -26.19 -27.81
C PHE A 477 -0.19 -24.85 -27.08
N PRO A 478 0.69 -23.83 -27.28
CA PRO A 478 0.60 -22.58 -26.55
C PRO A 478 -0.74 -21.83 -26.76
N GLY A 479 -1.39 -22.05 -27.90
CA GLY A 479 -2.71 -21.47 -28.20
C GLY A 479 -3.84 -21.91 -27.24
N ILE A 480 -3.64 -22.92 -26.38
CA ILE A 480 -4.58 -23.26 -25.30
C ILE A 480 -4.73 -22.10 -24.30
N ALA A 481 -3.69 -21.26 -24.13
CA ALA A 481 -3.72 -20.11 -23.23
C ALA A 481 -4.64 -18.99 -23.76
N GLY A 482 -4.87 -18.91 -25.07
CA GLY A 482 -5.67 -17.86 -25.72
C GLY A 482 -5.04 -17.39 -27.02
N ASP A 483 -5.53 -16.27 -27.53
CA ASP A 483 -5.11 -15.64 -28.80
C ASP A 483 -3.96 -14.64 -28.64
N PHE A 484 -3.48 -14.42 -27.42
CA PHE A 484 -2.41 -13.46 -27.05
C PHE A 484 -2.75 -12.02 -27.39
N ALA A 485 -4.03 -11.67 -27.50
CA ALA A 485 -4.52 -10.34 -27.80
C ALA A 485 -4.78 -9.51 -26.54
N SER A 486 -4.53 -8.20 -26.61
CA SER A 486 -4.90 -7.23 -25.59
C SER A 486 -5.80 -6.15 -26.19
N SER A 487 -6.65 -5.52 -25.39
CA SER A 487 -7.46 -4.37 -25.82
C SER A 487 -6.60 -3.20 -26.31
N SER A 488 -5.38 -3.05 -25.76
CA SER A 488 -4.41 -2.02 -26.20
C SER A 488 -3.85 -2.25 -27.61
N ASP A 489 -3.97 -3.46 -28.15
CA ASP A 489 -3.44 -3.79 -29.48
C ASP A 489 -4.20 -3.11 -30.62
N SER A 490 -5.46 -2.70 -30.38
CA SER A 490 -6.35 -2.10 -31.39
C SER A 490 -5.83 -0.78 -31.99
N GLN A 491 -4.90 -0.13 -31.33
CA GLN A 491 -4.30 1.14 -31.78
C GLN A 491 -3.00 0.94 -32.60
N MET A 492 -2.57 -0.30 -32.83
CA MET A 492 -1.32 -0.63 -33.50
C MET A 492 -1.55 -1.18 -34.92
N PRO A 493 -0.58 -0.99 -35.83
CA PRO A 493 -0.61 -1.65 -37.16
C PRO A 493 -0.65 -3.18 -37.02
N GLY A 494 -1.43 -3.84 -37.90
CA GLY A 494 -1.68 -5.30 -37.83
C GLY A 494 -0.43 -6.17 -37.85
N GLU A 495 0.60 -5.80 -38.66
CA GLU A 495 1.88 -6.52 -38.65
C GLU A 495 2.60 -6.46 -37.31
N LEU A 496 2.58 -5.30 -36.66
CA LEU A 496 3.17 -5.11 -35.36
C LEU A 496 2.43 -5.91 -34.27
N VAL A 497 1.09 -5.94 -34.34
CA VAL A 497 0.24 -6.75 -33.46
C VAL A 497 0.57 -8.24 -33.61
N ASN A 498 0.72 -8.73 -34.85
CA ASN A 498 1.06 -10.13 -35.09
C ASN A 498 2.45 -10.49 -34.53
N ALA A 499 3.44 -9.62 -34.72
CA ALA A 499 4.79 -9.79 -34.16
C ALA A 499 4.76 -9.76 -32.62
N LEU A 500 3.94 -8.90 -32.00
CA LEU A 500 3.77 -8.81 -30.56
C LEU A 500 3.11 -10.07 -29.97
N ARG A 501 2.11 -10.64 -30.65
CA ARG A 501 1.49 -11.91 -30.27
C ARG A 501 2.49 -13.08 -30.31
N GLU A 502 3.39 -13.12 -31.29
CA GLU A 502 4.44 -14.13 -31.35
C GLU A 502 5.46 -13.95 -30.21
N ASP A 503 5.82 -12.73 -29.83
CA ASP A 503 6.66 -12.48 -28.67
C ASP A 503 5.98 -12.95 -27.35
N ARG A 504 4.69 -12.66 -27.15
CA ARG A 504 3.90 -13.12 -26.01
C ARG A 504 3.83 -14.64 -25.95
N ARG A 505 3.60 -15.28 -27.09
CA ARG A 505 3.57 -16.76 -27.24
C ARG A 505 4.92 -17.38 -26.89
N MET A 506 6.01 -16.80 -27.40
CA MET A 506 7.39 -17.27 -27.13
C MET A 506 7.71 -17.14 -25.63
N LEU A 507 7.34 -16.04 -24.96
CA LEU A 507 7.55 -15.84 -23.52
C LEU A 507 6.81 -16.91 -22.70
N LEU A 508 5.53 -17.19 -23.02
CA LEU A 508 4.75 -18.23 -22.35
C LEU A 508 5.41 -19.59 -22.51
N SER A 509 5.77 -19.99 -23.75
CA SER A 509 6.33 -21.30 -24.03
C SER A 509 7.68 -21.53 -23.31
N ASN A 510 8.53 -20.52 -23.29
CA ASN A 510 9.84 -20.57 -22.60
C ASN A 510 9.67 -20.71 -21.08
N ASP A 511 8.75 -19.96 -20.49
CA ASP A 511 8.51 -20.02 -19.05
C ASP A 511 7.75 -21.29 -18.63
N ALA A 512 6.86 -21.81 -19.47
CA ALA A 512 6.24 -23.10 -19.26
C ALA A 512 7.28 -24.24 -19.28
N LEU A 513 8.20 -24.21 -20.23
CA LEU A 513 9.32 -25.18 -20.31
C LEU A 513 10.21 -25.10 -19.07
N MET A 514 10.61 -23.91 -18.67
CA MET A 514 11.41 -23.71 -17.46
C MET A 514 10.69 -24.23 -16.21
N SER A 515 9.41 -23.89 -16.04
CA SER A 515 8.59 -24.32 -14.91
C SER A 515 8.44 -25.85 -14.89
N MET A 516 8.23 -26.46 -16.05
CA MET A 516 8.18 -27.92 -16.21
C MET A 516 9.48 -28.59 -15.73
N ILE A 517 10.63 -28.10 -16.21
CA ILE A 517 11.95 -28.63 -15.84
C ILE A 517 12.17 -28.55 -14.32
N MET A 518 11.86 -27.42 -13.70
CA MET A 518 12.01 -27.23 -12.25
C MET A 518 11.15 -28.20 -11.44
N VAL A 519 9.91 -28.42 -11.88
CA VAL A 519 8.99 -29.37 -11.25
C VAL A 519 9.51 -30.81 -11.43
N LEU A 520 9.94 -31.20 -12.64
CA LEU A 520 10.48 -32.53 -12.92
C LEU A 520 11.73 -32.85 -12.08
N ILE A 521 12.67 -31.89 -11.97
CA ILE A 521 13.85 -32.06 -11.12
C ILE A 521 13.43 -32.26 -9.66
N THR A 522 12.50 -31.45 -9.19
CA THR A 522 11.98 -31.53 -7.79
C THR A 522 11.31 -32.88 -7.54
N TRP A 523 10.45 -33.31 -8.45
CA TRP A 523 9.79 -34.62 -8.39
C TRP A 523 10.80 -35.76 -8.36
N PHE A 524 11.79 -35.74 -9.28
CA PHE A 524 12.86 -36.73 -9.31
C PHE A 524 13.65 -36.82 -8.01
N LEU A 525 14.03 -35.67 -7.42
CA LEU A 525 14.76 -35.60 -6.15
C LEU A 525 13.94 -36.19 -4.98
N ILE A 526 12.64 -35.93 -4.95
CA ILE A 526 11.75 -36.51 -3.95
C ILE A 526 11.65 -38.03 -4.15
N PHE A 527 11.42 -38.46 -5.38
CA PHE A 527 11.32 -39.89 -5.73
C PHE A 527 12.61 -40.63 -5.38
N TRP A 528 13.77 -40.07 -5.75
CA TRP A 528 15.09 -40.63 -5.44
C TRP A 528 15.32 -40.74 -3.92
N ALA A 529 14.93 -39.75 -3.14
CA ALA A 529 15.03 -39.80 -1.68
C ALA A 529 14.12 -40.85 -1.04
N CYS A 530 12.93 -41.11 -1.63
CA CYS A 530 11.96 -42.10 -1.16
C CYS A 530 12.25 -43.54 -1.63
N SER A 531 13.05 -43.69 -2.69
CA SER A 531 13.45 -45.00 -3.21
C SER A 531 14.43 -45.68 -2.23
N LYS A 532 13.91 -46.51 -1.34
CA LYS A 532 14.74 -47.21 -0.34
C LYS A 532 15.65 -48.23 -1.01
N PRO A 533 16.97 -48.23 -0.70
CA PRO A 533 17.76 -49.43 -0.96
C PRO A 533 17.23 -50.59 -0.10
N LYS A 534 17.22 -51.79 -0.63
CA LYS A 534 16.75 -53.01 0.04
C LYS A 534 17.56 -53.41 1.30
N SER A 535 18.59 -52.66 1.65
CA SER A 535 19.41 -52.88 2.83
C SER A 535 19.11 -51.83 3.93
N SER A 536 19.06 -52.27 5.17
CA SER A 536 18.67 -51.58 6.39
C SER A 536 19.63 -50.48 6.87
N ASP A 537 20.20 -49.70 5.97
CA ASP A 537 21.16 -48.63 6.32
C ASP A 537 20.41 -47.29 6.50
N ASP A 538 19.89 -47.06 7.70
CA ASP A 538 19.20 -45.85 8.09
C ASP A 538 20.05 -44.57 7.88
N ALA A 539 21.36 -44.66 7.98
CA ALA A 539 22.29 -43.56 7.78
C ALA A 539 22.33 -43.12 6.31
N LYS A 540 22.31 -44.05 5.35
CA LYS A 540 22.26 -43.74 3.91
C LYS A 540 20.92 -43.13 3.53
N ALA A 541 19.79 -43.61 4.08
CA ALA A 541 18.48 -43.06 3.85
C ALA A 541 18.37 -41.60 4.36
N ALA A 542 18.88 -41.35 5.58
CA ALA A 542 18.93 -39.99 6.16
C ALA A 542 19.82 -39.06 5.34
N SER A 543 20.96 -39.54 4.82
CA SER A 543 21.84 -38.78 3.95
C SER A 543 21.16 -38.40 2.62
N ARG A 544 20.47 -39.32 1.96
CA ARG A 544 19.69 -39.06 0.72
C ARG A 544 18.61 -38.01 0.94
N SER A 545 17.83 -38.15 2.01
CA SER A 545 16.79 -37.19 2.37
C SER A 545 17.37 -35.78 2.62
N ARG A 546 18.53 -35.69 3.25
CA ARG A 546 19.25 -34.41 3.46
C ARG A 546 19.76 -33.81 2.17
N ILE A 547 20.36 -34.60 1.29
CA ILE A 547 20.83 -34.15 -0.04
C ILE A 547 19.64 -33.65 -0.85
N ALA A 548 18.54 -34.43 -0.93
CA ALA A 548 17.33 -34.02 -1.64
C ALA A 548 16.75 -32.69 -1.10
N ALA A 549 16.70 -32.53 0.23
CA ALA A 549 16.25 -31.29 0.84
C ALA A 549 17.09 -30.07 0.42
N ILE A 550 18.42 -30.21 0.45
CA ILE A 550 19.34 -29.15 0.04
C ILE A 550 19.19 -28.85 -1.46
N SER A 551 19.18 -29.89 -2.31
CA SER A 551 19.04 -29.73 -3.76
C SER A 551 17.73 -29.09 -4.17
N ILE A 552 16.60 -29.47 -3.53
CA ILE A 552 15.29 -28.84 -3.79
C ILE A 552 15.32 -27.35 -3.38
N CYS A 553 15.92 -27.02 -2.24
CA CYS A 553 16.09 -25.62 -1.82
C CYS A 553 16.96 -24.83 -2.82
N ILE A 554 17.99 -25.42 -3.39
CA ILE A 554 18.85 -24.79 -4.42
C ILE A 554 18.04 -24.57 -5.71
N VAL A 555 17.34 -25.60 -6.21
CA VAL A 555 16.50 -25.50 -7.43
C VAL A 555 15.45 -24.39 -7.28
N LEU A 556 14.76 -24.37 -6.15
CA LEU A 556 13.79 -23.32 -5.82
C LEU A 556 14.45 -21.94 -5.78
N SER A 557 15.60 -21.81 -5.12
CA SER A 557 16.30 -20.53 -4.99
C SER A 557 16.74 -19.99 -6.35
N LEU A 558 17.30 -20.83 -7.20
CA LEU A 558 17.69 -20.48 -8.57
C LEU A 558 16.47 -19.99 -9.37
N ASN A 559 15.36 -20.71 -9.29
CA ASN A 559 14.11 -20.34 -9.95
C ASN A 559 13.60 -18.97 -9.46
N MET A 560 13.45 -18.80 -8.13
CA MET A 560 12.93 -17.56 -7.56
C MET A 560 13.84 -16.36 -7.82
N PHE A 561 15.16 -16.53 -7.74
CA PHE A 561 16.11 -15.44 -8.00
C PHE A 561 16.15 -15.04 -9.48
N THR A 562 16.13 -16.01 -10.39
CA THR A 562 16.13 -15.74 -11.84
C THR A 562 14.89 -14.96 -12.25
N ILE A 563 13.70 -15.38 -11.79
CA ILE A 563 12.46 -14.66 -12.06
C ILE A 563 12.44 -13.32 -11.32
N GLY A 564 12.89 -13.30 -10.07
CA GLY A 564 12.96 -12.07 -9.26
C GLY A 564 13.80 -10.97 -9.91
N LYS A 565 14.90 -11.34 -10.57
CA LYS A 565 15.77 -10.40 -11.28
C LYS A 565 15.14 -9.78 -12.54
N ARG A 566 14.01 -10.28 -13.02
CA ARG A 566 13.23 -9.60 -14.07
C ARG A 566 12.60 -8.32 -13.55
N TYR A 567 12.21 -8.29 -12.27
CA TYR A 567 11.46 -7.21 -11.63
C TYR A 567 12.31 -6.27 -10.76
N LEU A 568 13.42 -6.76 -10.20
CA LEU A 568 14.34 -5.94 -9.42
C LEU A 568 15.79 -6.30 -9.76
N ASN A 569 16.33 -5.60 -10.75
CA ASN A 569 17.69 -5.78 -11.27
C ASN A 569 18.54 -4.51 -11.09
N ALA A 570 19.75 -4.52 -11.66
CA ALA A 570 20.72 -3.42 -11.52
C ALA A 570 20.26 -2.10 -12.14
N ASP A 571 19.42 -2.16 -13.18
CA ASP A 571 18.96 -0.97 -13.94
C ASP A 571 17.99 -0.12 -13.12
N HIS A 572 17.34 -0.72 -12.11
CA HIS A 572 16.44 0.00 -11.19
C HIS A 572 17.18 0.79 -10.10
N PHE A 573 18.53 0.78 -10.07
CA PHE A 573 19.31 1.44 -9.03
C PHE A 573 20.09 2.63 -9.57
N VAL A 574 19.84 3.79 -8.97
CA VAL A 574 20.49 5.07 -9.32
C VAL A 574 21.30 5.61 -8.14
N ARG A 575 22.15 6.59 -8.39
CA ARG A 575 22.82 7.34 -7.32
C ARG A 575 21.81 8.31 -6.66
N PRO A 576 21.92 8.58 -5.35
CA PRO A 576 21.03 9.54 -4.67
C PRO A 576 21.00 10.93 -5.33
N ARG A 577 22.15 11.41 -5.85
CA ARG A 577 22.23 12.67 -6.59
C ARG A 577 21.38 12.68 -7.87
N GLU A 578 21.37 11.57 -8.59
CA GLU A 578 20.56 11.41 -9.81
C GLU A 578 19.07 11.38 -9.47
N PHE A 579 18.69 10.63 -8.43
CA PHE A 579 17.31 10.65 -7.92
C PHE A 579 16.86 12.04 -7.48
N ASN A 580 17.68 12.77 -6.72
CA ASN A 580 17.35 14.11 -6.25
C ASN A 580 17.34 15.15 -7.37
N GLY A 581 18.05 14.91 -8.47
CA GLY A 581 18.11 15.82 -9.63
C GLY A 581 16.75 16.11 -10.26
N GLN A 582 15.79 15.21 -10.13
CA GLN A 582 14.41 15.41 -10.61
C GLN A 582 13.64 16.53 -9.89
N PHE A 583 14.12 16.94 -8.71
CA PHE A 583 13.55 18.04 -7.93
C PHE A 583 14.38 19.34 -8.03
N ALA A 584 15.27 19.42 -9.03
CA ALA A 584 15.99 20.67 -9.27
C ALA A 584 15.01 21.77 -9.70
N GLN A 585 15.20 22.98 -9.18
CA GLN A 585 14.40 24.15 -9.57
C GLN A 585 14.52 24.41 -11.06
N ARG A 586 13.39 24.43 -11.76
CA ARG A 586 13.28 24.86 -13.17
C ARG A 586 13.35 26.40 -13.23
N PRO A 587 13.66 27.00 -14.38
CA PRO A 587 13.59 28.45 -14.56
C PRO A 587 12.26 29.06 -14.11
N VAL A 588 11.13 28.44 -14.48
CA VAL A 588 9.77 28.90 -14.08
C VAL A 588 9.59 28.90 -12.56
N ASP A 589 10.10 27.87 -11.86
CA ASP A 589 9.99 27.77 -10.41
C ASP A 589 10.72 28.92 -9.72
N LYS A 590 11.89 29.32 -10.26
CA LYS A 590 12.65 30.48 -9.73
C LYS A 590 11.90 31.79 -9.90
N MET A 591 11.30 32.00 -11.09
CA MET A 591 10.52 33.20 -11.36
C MET A 591 9.32 33.32 -10.40
N ILE A 592 8.62 32.23 -10.14
CA ILE A 592 7.46 32.23 -9.24
C ILE A 592 7.88 32.47 -7.79
N LEU A 593 9.00 31.88 -7.35
CA LEU A 593 9.50 32.00 -5.97
C LEU A 593 10.11 33.36 -5.66
N GLU A 594 10.33 34.22 -6.66
CA GLU A 594 10.73 35.63 -6.50
C GLU A 594 9.56 36.54 -6.04
N ASP A 595 8.30 36.06 -6.21
CA ASP A 595 7.12 36.80 -5.74
C ASP A 595 7.03 36.78 -4.20
N PRO A 596 7.08 37.96 -3.53
CA PRO A 596 6.97 38.01 -2.08
C PRO A 596 5.57 37.83 -1.52
N GLU A 597 4.54 37.78 -2.38
CA GLU A 597 3.15 37.58 -1.94
C GLU A 597 2.97 36.21 -1.29
N LEU A 598 2.23 36.19 -0.19
CA LEU A 598 1.91 34.94 0.52
C LEU A 598 0.60 34.35 0.03
N GLY A 599 0.42 33.04 0.17
CA GLY A 599 -0.88 32.37 -0.01
C GLY A 599 -1.31 32.09 -1.44
N TYR A 600 -0.55 32.47 -2.49
CA TYR A 600 -0.88 32.10 -3.87
C TYR A 600 -0.67 30.60 -4.14
N ARG A 601 -1.40 30.11 -5.13
CA ARG A 601 -1.26 28.73 -5.62
C ARG A 601 -0.91 28.68 -7.10
N THR A 602 -0.42 27.53 -7.52
CA THR A 602 -0.03 27.25 -8.91
C THR A 602 -0.85 26.10 -9.49
N VAL A 603 -0.93 26.04 -10.82
CA VAL A 603 -1.28 24.84 -11.58
C VAL A 603 -0.21 24.58 -12.63
N ASP A 604 0.26 23.34 -12.71
CA ASP A 604 1.28 22.94 -13.68
C ASP A 604 0.65 22.06 -14.78
N LEU A 605 0.46 22.63 -15.97
CA LEU A 605 -0.14 21.97 -17.11
C LEU A 605 0.87 21.06 -17.86
N SER A 606 2.15 21.11 -17.49
CA SER A 606 3.19 20.27 -18.11
C SER A 606 3.23 18.84 -17.57
N VAL A 607 2.46 18.56 -16.52
CA VAL A 607 2.37 17.25 -15.85
C VAL A 607 0.91 16.77 -15.76
N ASN A 608 0.70 15.56 -15.27
CA ASN A 608 -0.65 15.12 -14.92
C ASN A 608 -1.11 15.78 -13.62
N ILE A 609 -1.90 16.85 -13.73
CA ILE A 609 -2.22 17.82 -12.68
C ILE A 609 -2.69 17.14 -11.37
N PHE A 610 -3.60 16.17 -11.48
CA PHE A 610 -4.20 15.51 -10.31
C PHE A 610 -3.62 14.13 -9.99
N ASN A 611 -2.51 13.77 -10.67
CA ASN A 611 -1.83 12.49 -10.47
C ASN A 611 -0.30 12.61 -10.43
N ASP A 612 0.23 13.83 -10.23
CA ASP A 612 1.65 14.11 -10.06
C ASP A 612 1.86 15.10 -8.90
N SER A 613 2.83 14.82 -8.04
CA SER A 613 3.18 15.65 -6.89
C SER A 613 4.55 16.34 -7.00
N HIS A 614 5.22 16.27 -8.16
CA HIS A 614 6.49 16.98 -8.38
C HIS A 614 6.35 18.51 -8.23
N PRO A 615 5.28 19.16 -8.77
CA PRO A 615 5.08 20.60 -8.56
C PRO A 615 4.94 20.99 -7.10
N SER A 616 4.40 20.11 -6.26
CA SER A 616 4.22 20.32 -4.82
C SER A 616 5.53 20.37 -4.03
N TYR A 617 6.67 20.05 -4.67
CA TYR A 617 7.97 20.16 -4.05
C TYR A 617 8.40 21.63 -3.82
N TRP A 618 8.03 22.51 -4.75
CA TRP A 618 8.42 23.91 -4.73
C TRP A 618 7.26 24.87 -4.48
N HIS A 619 6.03 24.48 -4.85
CA HIS A 619 4.88 25.35 -4.87
C HIS A 619 3.70 24.80 -4.08
N ARG A 620 2.85 25.70 -3.58
CA ARG A 620 1.49 25.35 -3.20
C ARG A 620 0.70 25.14 -4.49
N ASN A 621 0.05 23.99 -4.63
CA ASN A 621 -0.56 23.56 -5.88
C ASN A 621 -2.02 23.19 -5.68
N ILE A 622 -2.88 23.55 -6.66
CA ILE A 622 -4.26 23.05 -6.69
C ILE A 622 -4.33 21.60 -7.18
N GLY A 623 -3.28 21.11 -7.86
CA GLY A 623 -3.09 19.71 -8.23
C GLY A 623 -2.38 18.89 -7.16
N GLY A 624 -1.84 17.73 -7.57
CA GLY A 624 -1.07 16.84 -6.70
C GLY A 624 -1.45 15.38 -6.87
N TYR A 625 -0.85 14.51 -6.05
CA TYR A 625 -1.19 13.10 -6.00
C TYR A 625 -1.49 12.65 -4.56
N SER A 626 -2.68 12.13 -4.32
CA SER A 626 -2.99 11.40 -3.09
C SER A 626 -4.13 10.39 -3.34
N PRO A 627 -3.97 9.11 -2.95
CA PRO A 627 -5.04 8.12 -3.03
C PRO A 627 -6.09 8.29 -1.92
N VAL A 628 -5.94 9.33 -1.10
CA VAL A 628 -6.79 9.66 0.06
C VAL A 628 -7.02 11.17 0.15
N LYS A 629 -7.13 11.86 -1.00
CA LYS A 629 -7.52 13.28 -1.02
C LYS A 629 -8.92 13.46 -0.43
N LEU A 630 -9.24 14.68 0.00
CA LEU A 630 -10.57 15.02 0.50
C LEU A 630 -11.63 14.76 -0.56
N GLN A 631 -12.77 14.18 -0.17
CA GLN A 631 -13.84 13.85 -1.12
C GLN A 631 -14.40 15.11 -1.79
N ARG A 632 -14.69 16.15 -1.03
CA ARG A 632 -15.20 17.42 -1.57
C ARG A 632 -14.22 18.04 -2.58
N TYR A 633 -12.91 17.86 -2.39
CA TYR A 633 -11.94 18.32 -3.40
C TYR A 633 -11.95 17.44 -4.66
N GLN A 634 -12.20 16.13 -4.52
CA GLN A 634 -12.41 15.26 -5.69
C GLN A 634 -13.67 15.67 -6.46
N ASP A 635 -14.77 15.93 -5.75
CA ASP A 635 -16.02 16.39 -6.36
C ASP A 635 -15.79 17.73 -7.11
N LEU A 636 -15.03 18.65 -6.53
CA LEU A 636 -14.64 19.91 -7.15
C LEU A 636 -13.80 19.70 -8.43
N ILE A 637 -12.90 18.70 -8.44
CA ILE A 637 -12.15 18.33 -9.65
C ILE A 637 -13.10 17.82 -10.72
N ASP A 638 -14.01 16.93 -10.36
CA ASP A 638 -14.90 16.24 -11.32
C ASP A 638 -15.96 17.17 -11.90
N ARG A 639 -16.49 18.12 -11.12
CA ARG A 639 -17.58 19.01 -11.52
C ARG A 639 -17.07 20.32 -12.15
N HIS A 640 -15.94 20.88 -11.71
CA HIS A 640 -15.47 22.22 -12.11
C HIS A 640 -14.03 22.27 -12.61
N LEU A 641 -13.03 21.97 -11.77
CA LEU A 641 -11.62 22.19 -12.10
C LEU A 641 -11.18 21.48 -13.38
N GLY A 642 -11.67 20.27 -13.63
CA GLY A 642 -11.41 19.55 -14.88
C GLY A 642 -11.94 20.29 -16.12
N GLY A 643 -13.13 20.88 -16.01
CA GLY A 643 -13.78 21.69 -17.06
C GLY A 643 -13.04 23.01 -17.30
N GLU A 644 -12.73 23.74 -16.23
CA GLU A 644 -11.99 25.02 -16.31
C GLU A 644 -10.60 24.84 -16.93
N ILE A 645 -9.85 23.80 -16.49
CA ILE A 645 -8.53 23.48 -17.03
C ILE A 645 -8.61 23.14 -18.53
N ASN A 646 -9.60 22.35 -18.95
CA ASN A 646 -9.80 22.04 -20.37
C ASN A 646 -10.15 23.30 -21.19
N THR A 647 -10.96 24.19 -20.64
CA THR A 647 -11.32 25.48 -21.26
C THR A 647 -10.07 26.36 -21.38
N LEU A 648 -9.27 26.45 -20.33
CA LEU A 648 -7.99 27.19 -20.34
C LEU A 648 -7.02 26.62 -21.39
N ILE A 649 -6.82 25.31 -21.45
CA ILE A 649 -5.95 24.66 -22.44
C ILE A 649 -6.42 24.94 -23.88
N LYS A 650 -7.73 24.85 -24.14
CA LYS A 650 -8.30 25.18 -25.48
C LYS A 650 -8.03 26.63 -25.82
N LYS A 651 -8.19 27.55 -24.87
CA LYS A 651 -7.97 28.99 -25.07
C LYS A 651 -6.51 29.29 -25.33
N ILE A 652 -5.58 28.74 -24.58
CA ILE A 652 -4.14 28.85 -24.78
C ILE A 652 -3.75 28.38 -26.18
N ASN A 653 -4.26 27.23 -26.62
CA ASN A 653 -3.98 26.67 -27.94
C ASN A 653 -4.56 27.51 -29.10
N SER A 654 -5.66 28.24 -28.89
CA SER A 654 -6.32 29.06 -29.90
C SER A 654 -5.83 30.49 -29.95
N ALA A 655 -5.30 31.04 -28.87
CA ALA A 655 -4.93 32.46 -28.77
C ALA A 655 -3.73 32.86 -29.63
N GLY A 656 -2.81 31.94 -29.94
CA GLY A 656 -1.63 32.20 -30.80
C GLY A 656 -0.58 33.10 -30.15
N THR A 657 -0.95 34.08 -29.33
CA THR A 657 -0.05 35.00 -28.61
C THR A 657 -0.53 35.18 -27.18
N MET A 658 0.43 35.55 -26.28
CA MET A 658 0.10 35.83 -24.87
C MET A 658 -0.80 37.05 -24.73
N THR A 659 -0.62 38.07 -25.55
CA THR A 659 -1.46 39.27 -25.57
C THR A 659 -2.91 38.92 -25.88
N ALA A 660 -3.16 38.14 -26.95
CA ALA A 660 -4.50 37.71 -27.31
C ALA A 660 -5.16 36.82 -26.24
N LEU A 661 -4.39 36.02 -25.56
CA LEU A 661 -4.87 35.26 -24.40
C LEU A 661 -5.32 36.16 -23.25
N MET A 662 -4.53 37.18 -22.92
CA MET A 662 -4.84 38.11 -21.83
C MET A 662 -6.00 39.04 -22.11
N GLU A 663 -6.21 39.42 -23.38
CA GLU A 663 -7.35 40.25 -23.85
C GLU A 663 -8.68 39.50 -23.72
N ASP A 664 -8.68 38.18 -23.86
CA ASP A 664 -9.87 37.34 -23.83
C ASP A 664 -9.62 36.12 -22.94
N PHE A 665 -9.19 36.40 -21.68
CA PHE A 665 -8.91 35.37 -20.67
C PHE A 665 -10.20 34.64 -20.27
N PRO A 666 -10.25 33.31 -20.23
CA PRO A 666 -11.47 32.58 -19.92
C PRO A 666 -11.89 32.82 -18.46
N SER A 667 -13.18 32.75 -18.17
CA SER A 667 -13.69 32.73 -16.79
C SER A 667 -13.32 31.41 -16.12
N LEU A 668 -12.66 31.52 -14.95
CA LEU A 668 -12.16 30.39 -14.15
C LEU A 668 -12.51 30.60 -12.68
N PRO A 669 -13.83 30.62 -12.31
CA PRO A 669 -14.26 31.02 -10.97
C PRO A 669 -13.68 30.15 -9.86
N VAL A 670 -13.64 28.82 -10.08
CA VAL A 670 -13.15 27.87 -9.07
C VAL A 670 -11.62 27.92 -8.95
N MET A 671 -10.88 28.02 -10.04
CA MET A 671 -9.43 28.28 -9.96
C MET A 671 -9.13 29.61 -9.29
N SER A 672 -9.95 30.63 -9.51
CA SER A 672 -9.76 31.98 -8.98
C SER A 672 -10.05 32.05 -7.46
N MET A 673 -11.12 31.41 -6.96
CA MET A 673 -11.40 31.32 -5.52
C MET A 673 -10.36 30.51 -4.75
N LEU A 674 -9.68 29.55 -5.43
CA LEU A 674 -8.55 28.81 -4.88
C LEU A 674 -7.25 29.62 -4.92
N ASN A 675 -7.28 30.91 -5.30
CA ASN A 675 -6.12 31.79 -5.47
C ASN A 675 -5.05 31.19 -6.38
N THR A 676 -5.45 30.59 -7.48
CA THR A 676 -4.53 30.04 -8.49
C THR A 676 -3.96 31.18 -9.32
N LYS A 677 -2.86 31.79 -8.84
CA LYS A 677 -2.22 32.96 -9.46
C LYS A 677 -1.35 32.58 -10.65
N TYR A 678 -0.62 31.47 -10.58
CA TYR A 678 0.34 31.09 -11.61
C TYR A 678 -0.06 29.80 -12.34
N ILE A 679 -0.01 29.86 -13.69
CA ILE A 679 -0.25 28.74 -14.59
C ILE A 679 1.06 28.41 -15.30
N ILE A 680 1.59 27.22 -15.10
CA ILE A 680 2.87 26.74 -15.65
C ILE A 680 2.59 25.92 -16.92
N LEU A 681 3.14 26.32 -18.06
CA LEU A 681 3.05 25.61 -19.34
C LEU A 681 4.25 24.68 -19.56
N GLY A 682 5.40 25.02 -19.01
CA GLY A 682 6.65 24.27 -19.16
C GLY A 682 7.74 24.80 -18.27
N GLY A 683 8.79 24.02 -18.07
CA GLY A 683 9.87 24.32 -17.13
C GLY A 683 10.69 25.57 -17.48
N ASP A 684 10.83 25.90 -18.77
CA ASP A 684 11.69 26.96 -19.29
C ASP A 684 10.91 28.21 -19.68
N SER A 685 9.57 28.18 -19.65
CA SER A 685 8.70 29.28 -20.04
C SER A 685 8.31 30.14 -18.84
N ALA A 686 8.11 31.43 -19.04
CA ALA A 686 7.50 32.28 -18.01
C ALA A 686 6.08 31.77 -17.67
N PRO A 687 5.66 31.83 -16.38
CA PRO A 687 4.30 31.45 -16.02
C PRO A 687 3.27 32.44 -16.56
N ILE A 688 2.06 31.96 -16.81
CA ILE A 688 0.91 32.83 -17.07
C ILE A 688 0.37 33.28 -15.73
N ILE A 689 0.05 34.58 -15.61
CA ILE A 689 -0.62 35.12 -14.42
C ILE A 689 -2.13 35.10 -14.66
N ASN A 690 -2.87 34.50 -13.73
CA ASN A 690 -4.34 34.58 -13.74
C ASN A 690 -4.79 35.95 -13.21
N PRO A 691 -5.39 36.80 -14.05
CA PRO A 691 -5.81 38.12 -13.61
C PRO A 691 -7.07 38.12 -12.70
N GLN A 692 -7.73 36.98 -12.60
CA GLN A 692 -8.97 36.80 -11.85
C GLN A 692 -8.74 36.17 -10.47
N ALA A 693 -7.49 35.86 -10.06
CA ALA A 693 -7.20 35.28 -8.75
C ALA A 693 -7.70 36.18 -7.63
N MET A 694 -8.50 35.62 -6.69
CA MET A 694 -9.22 36.40 -5.66
C MET A 694 -8.36 36.77 -4.44
N GLY A 695 -7.07 36.36 -4.41
CA GLY A 695 -6.18 36.60 -3.27
C GLY A 695 -6.35 35.58 -2.15
N GLN A 696 -5.74 35.87 -0.99
CA GLN A 696 -5.71 34.95 0.15
C GLN A 696 -7.02 34.93 0.95
N ALA A 697 -7.72 36.05 0.97
CA ALA A 697 -9.02 36.24 1.60
C ALA A 697 -9.72 37.48 1.02
N TRP A 698 -11.03 37.52 1.09
CA TRP A 698 -11.85 38.66 0.65
C TRP A 698 -13.14 38.75 1.46
N PHE A 699 -13.71 39.94 1.51
CA PHE A 699 -15.02 40.20 2.08
C PHE A 699 -16.10 40.01 1.01
N VAL A 700 -17.22 39.39 1.40
CA VAL A 700 -18.39 39.22 0.53
C VAL A 700 -19.58 40.03 1.06
N ASP A 701 -20.44 40.46 0.14
CA ASP A 701 -21.61 41.28 0.45
C ASP A 701 -22.89 40.45 0.62
N ASN A 702 -22.92 39.26 0.07
CA ASN A 702 -24.08 38.39 0.02
C ASN A 702 -23.75 36.97 0.45
N ALA A 703 -24.78 36.27 0.88
CA ALA A 703 -24.72 34.83 1.17
C ALA A 703 -25.92 34.12 0.54
N VAL A 704 -25.71 32.98 -0.04
CA VAL A 704 -26.75 32.11 -0.60
C VAL A 704 -26.70 30.76 0.08
N PHE A 705 -27.83 30.28 0.55
CA PHE A 705 -27.98 29.00 1.23
C PHE A 705 -28.60 27.99 0.27
N ALA A 706 -27.86 27.02 -0.15
CA ALA A 706 -28.32 25.90 -0.98
C ALA A 706 -29.09 24.88 -0.14
N ALA A 707 -30.13 24.33 -0.72
CA ALA A 707 -30.98 23.32 -0.05
C ALA A 707 -30.36 21.91 -0.07
N SER A 708 -29.37 21.68 -0.94
CA SER A 708 -28.69 20.38 -1.09
C SER A 708 -27.23 20.55 -1.48
N ALA A 709 -26.44 19.48 -1.32
CA ALA A 709 -25.04 19.44 -1.77
C ALA A 709 -24.92 19.60 -3.30
N GLU A 710 -25.85 19.05 -4.07
CA GLU A 710 -25.88 19.19 -5.54
C GLU A 710 -26.12 20.66 -5.95
N GLU A 711 -27.01 21.36 -5.26
CA GLU A 711 -27.25 22.78 -5.49
C GLU A 711 -26.04 23.62 -5.07
N GLU A 712 -25.43 23.34 -3.89
CA GLU A 712 -24.25 24.05 -3.40
C GLU A 712 -23.12 24.04 -4.44
N ILE A 713 -22.77 22.83 -4.95
CA ILE A 713 -21.66 22.73 -5.92
C ILE A 713 -22.07 23.32 -7.30
N GLY A 714 -23.33 23.18 -7.72
CA GLY A 714 -23.81 23.74 -8.98
C GLY A 714 -23.80 25.26 -9.04
N LEU A 715 -24.08 25.94 -7.93
CA LEU A 715 -24.09 27.40 -7.84
C LEU A 715 -22.71 28.06 -8.06
N LEU A 716 -21.61 27.32 -7.95
CA LEU A 716 -20.25 27.87 -8.13
C LEU A 716 -19.99 28.40 -9.55
N ASP A 717 -20.70 27.91 -10.56
CA ASP A 717 -20.61 28.44 -11.95
C ASP A 717 -21.51 29.65 -12.22
N ASP A 718 -22.60 29.79 -11.43
CA ASP A 718 -23.67 30.75 -11.71
C ASP A 718 -23.58 32.04 -10.87
N ILE A 719 -22.76 32.04 -9.80
CA ILE A 719 -22.66 33.13 -8.84
C ILE A 719 -21.27 33.77 -8.92
N ASP A 720 -21.24 35.10 -8.77
CA ASP A 720 -19.98 35.84 -8.57
C ASP A 720 -19.44 35.61 -7.15
N LEU A 721 -18.50 34.67 -7.04
CA LEU A 721 -17.87 34.27 -5.77
C LEU A 721 -17.00 35.37 -5.14
N SER A 722 -16.67 36.44 -5.90
CA SER A 722 -15.95 37.60 -5.34
C SER A 722 -16.83 38.48 -4.44
N THR A 723 -18.15 38.39 -4.60
CA THR A 723 -19.13 39.21 -3.86
C THR A 723 -20.14 38.39 -3.06
N THR A 724 -20.23 37.09 -3.30
CA THR A 724 -21.28 36.23 -2.72
C THR A 724 -20.71 34.90 -2.31
N ALA A 725 -20.91 34.50 -1.04
CA ALA A 725 -20.55 33.18 -0.54
C ALA A 725 -21.71 32.20 -0.66
N VAL A 726 -21.41 30.94 -1.00
CA VAL A 726 -22.41 29.85 -1.12
C VAL A 726 -22.25 28.89 0.07
N PHE A 727 -23.34 28.65 0.79
CA PHE A 727 -23.39 27.75 1.93
C PHE A 727 -24.31 26.54 1.65
N GLY A 728 -23.81 25.34 1.91
CA GLY A 728 -24.64 24.12 1.87
C GLY A 728 -25.23 23.75 3.23
N PRO A 729 -26.09 22.72 3.28
CA PRO A 729 -26.80 22.30 4.50
C PRO A 729 -25.87 21.98 5.69
N ASP A 730 -24.70 21.44 5.43
CA ASP A 730 -23.70 21.03 6.43
C ASP A 730 -22.53 22.02 6.56
N SER A 731 -22.74 23.28 6.15
CA SER A 731 -21.70 24.34 6.18
C SER A 731 -21.32 24.76 7.61
N GLY A 732 -22.21 24.58 8.56
CA GLY A 732 -22.11 25.12 9.92
C GLY A 732 -22.54 26.59 10.02
N ALA A 733 -22.81 27.26 8.90
CA ALA A 733 -23.21 28.65 8.85
C ALA A 733 -24.66 28.85 9.38
N ASP A 734 -24.83 29.90 10.18
CA ASP A 734 -26.15 30.36 10.65
C ASP A 734 -26.55 31.58 9.81
N GLU A 735 -27.63 31.47 9.06
CA GLU A 735 -28.15 32.55 8.23
C GLU A 735 -28.49 33.82 9.07
N ALA A 736 -28.98 33.60 10.29
CA ALA A 736 -29.28 34.69 11.22
C ALA A 736 -28.05 35.37 11.78
N GLY A 737 -26.91 34.70 11.77
CA GLY A 737 -25.61 35.21 12.22
C GLY A 737 -24.83 36.01 11.16
N ILE A 738 -25.28 35.99 9.89
CA ILE A 738 -24.63 36.75 8.82
C ILE A 738 -25.13 38.20 8.89
N PRO A 739 -24.22 39.20 8.98
CA PRO A 739 -24.61 40.60 9.04
C PRO A 739 -25.43 41.02 7.83
N ALA A 740 -26.60 41.60 8.04
CA ALA A 740 -27.38 42.17 6.96
C ALA A 740 -26.60 43.31 6.31
N ARG A 741 -26.53 43.29 4.97
CA ARG A 741 -25.86 44.36 4.22
C ARG A 741 -26.49 45.72 4.56
N ASN A 742 -25.73 46.65 5.12
CA ASN A 742 -26.08 48.04 5.17
C ASN A 742 -25.25 48.83 4.15
N PRO A 743 -25.79 49.12 2.97
CA PRO A 743 -25.05 49.79 1.88
C PRO A 743 -24.50 51.18 2.25
N GLU A 744 -25.08 51.84 3.24
CA GLU A 744 -24.70 53.19 3.68
C GLU A 744 -23.52 53.16 4.71
N ALA A 745 -23.29 51.99 5.33
CA ALA A 745 -22.26 51.80 6.36
C ALA A 745 -20.97 51.13 5.83
N ILE A 746 -20.96 50.61 4.59
CA ILE A 746 -19.86 49.86 4.03
C ILE A 746 -19.00 50.79 3.21
N ASP A 747 -17.81 51.14 3.72
CA ASP A 747 -16.75 51.81 2.94
C ASP A 747 -15.88 50.73 2.24
N ILE A 748 -16.43 50.15 1.16
CA ILE A 748 -15.77 49.07 0.40
C ILE A 748 -14.35 49.45 -0.08
N GLN A 749 -14.05 50.73 -0.21
CA GLN A 749 -12.73 51.20 -0.67
C GLN A 749 -11.65 51.05 0.41
N ASN A 750 -12.04 50.95 1.69
CA ASN A 750 -11.15 50.87 2.83
C ASN A 750 -11.18 49.50 3.53
N ASP A 751 -12.17 48.62 3.23
CA ASP A 751 -12.20 47.28 3.81
C ASP A 751 -11.18 46.37 3.11
N VAL A 752 -10.20 45.91 3.87
CA VAL A 752 -9.09 45.08 3.36
C VAL A 752 -8.85 43.88 4.27
N ILE A 753 -8.40 42.78 3.70
CA ILE A 753 -7.92 41.60 4.40
C ILE A 753 -6.76 40.97 3.65
N TYR A 754 -5.66 40.67 4.31
CA TYR A 754 -4.48 40.07 3.69
C TYR A 754 -3.68 39.24 4.67
N MET A 755 -2.95 38.24 4.14
CA MET A 755 -2.09 37.36 4.93
C MET A 755 -0.77 38.08 5.32
N THR A 756 -0.45 38.08 6.61
CA THR A 756 0.78 38.69 7.15
C THR A 756 1.88 37.66 7.42
N SER A 757 1.53 36.42 7.72
CA SER A 757 2.48 35.35 7.97
C SER A 757 1.88 33.97 7.62
N TYR A 758 2.76 33.08 7.20
CA TYR A 758 2.41 31.74 6.80
C TYR A 758 3.31 30.68 7.45
N ALA A 759 2.68 29.70 8.06
CA ALA A 759 3.25 28.41 8.40
C ALA A 759 2.27 27.30 7.97
N PRO A 760 2.71 26.07 7.71
CA PRO A 760 1.80 25.00 7.22
C PRO A 760 0.58 24.78 8.10
N ASN A 761 0.75 24.88 9.43
CA ASN A 761 -0.31 24.66 10.44
C ASN A 761 -0.77 25.96 11.13
N GLU A 762 -0.28 27.14 10.71
CA GLU A 762 -0.61 28.42 11.35
C GLU A 762 -0.59 29.55 10.33
N LEU A 763 -1.70 30.27 10.21
CA LEU A 763 -1.90 31.36 9.25
C LEU A 763 -2.24 32.63 10.02
N HIS A 764 -1.62 33.75 9.66
CA HIS A 764 -1.92 35.06 10.21
C HIS A 764 -2.44 35.98 9.13
N TYR A 765 -3.49 36.72 9.46
CA TYR A 765 -4.05 37.77 8.60
C TYR A 765 -4.22 39.05 9.38
N HIS A 766 -4.17 40.16 8.67
CA HIS A 766 -4.59 41.45 9.15
C HIS A 766 -5.78 41.91 8.33
N TYR A 767 -6.78 42.51 8.99
CA TYR A 767 -7.89 43.11 8.28
C TYR A 767 -8.34 44.44 8.91
N GLU A 768 -8.92 45.28 8.05
CA GLU A 768 -9.66 46.48 8.44
C GLU A 768 -11.06 46.37 7.85
N ALA A 769 -12.10 46.55 8.69
CA ALA A 769 -13.48 46.44 8.27
C ALA A 769 -14.30 47.58 8.91
N SER A 770 -15.07 48.27 8.08
CA SER A 770 -15.91 49.39 8.49
C SER A 770 -17.16 48.96 9.29
N SER A 771 -17.57 47.70 9.14
CA SER A 771 -18.69 47.04 9.84
C SER A 771 -18.36 45.57 10.03
N ASP A 772 -19.22 44.84 10.78
CA ASP A 772 -19.12 43.38 10.80
C ASP A 772 -19.32 42.82 9.40
N ARG A 773 -18.38 42.00 8.93
CA ARG A 773 -18.32 41.47 7.55
C ARG A 773 -18.14 39.94 7.50
N LEU A 774 -18.79 39.31 6.54
CA LEU A 774 -18.49 37.95 6.16
C LEU A 774 -17.21 37.92 5.30
N ALA A 775 -16.22 37.18 5.75
CA ALA A 775 -14.97 36.95 5.00
C ALA A 775 -14.90 35.51 4.52
N VAL A 776 -14.39 35.32 3.29
CA VAL A 776 -14.02 34.02 2.71
C VAL A 776 -12.50 33.98 2.58
N PHE A 777 -11.91 32.81 2.89
CA PHE A 777 -10.48 32.56 2.82
C PHE A 777 -10.20 31.49 1.78
N SER A 778 -9.22 31.70 0.92
CA SER A 778 -8.80 30.71 -0.09
C SER A 778 -8.25 29.41 0.50
N GLU A 779 -8.57 29.09 1.75
CA GLU A 779 -8.02 27.96 2.49
C GLU A 779 -9.04 26.82 2.58
N ILE A 780 -8.56 25.59 2.36
CA ILE A 780 -9.41 24.40 2.36
C ILE A 780 -9.99 24.16 3.76
N PHE A 781 -11.30 24.03 3.83
CA PHE A 781 -12.02 23.69 5.04
C PHE A 781 -11.79 22.24 5.45
N TYR A 782 -11.54 22.02 6.72
CA TYR A 782 -11.52 20.70 7.35
C TYR A 782 -12.27 20.77 8.68
N PRO A 783 -13.23 19.87 8.96
CA PRO A 783 -14.09 19.98 10.13
C PRO A 783 -13.32 19.93 11.46
N SER A 784 -13.68 20.82 12.37
CA SER A 784 -13.38 20.81 13.81
C SER A 784 -11.94 21.00 14.30
N ASP A 785 -10.92 20.95 13.45
CA ASP A 785 -9.51 20.99 13.90
C ASP A 785 -8.80 22.33 13.63
N TRP A 786 -9.38 23.19 12.78
CA TRP A 786 -8.93 24.58 12.64
C TRP A 786 -9.61 25.47 13.67
N LYS A 787 -8.82 26.28 14.34
CA LYS A 787 -9.28 27.26 15.30
C LYS A 787 -8.89 28.67 14.84
N MET A 788 -9.80 29.63 15.00
CA MET A 788 -9.54 31.03 14.75
C MET A 788 -9.48 31.79 16.09
N SER A 789 -8.60 32.74 16.19
CA SER A 789 -8.54 33.73 17.27
C SER A 789 -8.31 35.10 16.68
N ILE A 790 -8.85 36.13 17.30
CA ILE A 790 -8.67 37.54 16.95
C ILE A 790 -7.95 38.25 18.10
N ASP A 791 -6.91 39.00 17.79
CA ASP A 791 -6.12 39.79 18.76
C ASP A 791 -5.62 38.97 19.96
N GLY A 792 -5.32 37.69 19.72
CA GLY A 792 -4.84 36.79 20.75
C GLY A 792 -5.86 36.27 21.75
N GLN A 793 -7.16 36.52 21.54
CA GLN A 793 -8.25 35.94 22.36
C GLN A 793 -8.34 34.42 22.14
N GLU A 794 -8.50 33.66 23.21
CA GLU A 794 -8.59 32.18 23.13
C GLU A 794 -9.82 31.69 22.37
N THR A 795 -10.92 32.45 22.36
CA THR A 795 -12.16 32.16 21.64
C THR A 795 -12.37 33.20 20.54
N GLY A 796 -12.31 32.78 19.29
CA GLY A 796 -12.61 33.59 18.12
C GLY A 796 -13.89 33.14 17.41
N PRO A 797 -14.20 33.75 16.26
CA PRO A 797 -15.34 33.35 15.43
C PRO A 797 -15.29 31.87 15.03
N GLU A 798 -16.46 31.28 14.87
CA GLU A 798 -16.57 29.94 14.30
C GLU A 798 -16.20 29.97 12.84
N ILE A 799 -15.44 28.94 12.40
CA ILE A 799 -15.05 28.78 11.00
C ILE A 799 -16.15 27.94 10.33
N TRP A 800 -16.81 28.51 9.36
CA TRP A 800 -17.82 27.85 8.51
C TRP A 800 -17.22 27.39 7.18
N ARG A 801 -17.89 26.47 6.51
CA ARG A 801 -17.55 26.07 5.15
C ARG A 801 -18.36 26.90 4.17
N ALA A 802 -17.70 27.61 3.27
CA ALA A 802 -18.28 28.32 2.14
C ALA A 802 -17.75 27.74 0.81
N ASP A 803 -18.45 28.03 -0.28
CA ASP A 803 -18.05 27.77 -1.64
C ASP A 803 -17.55 26.32 -1.84
N TRP A 804 -18.36 25.38 -1.33
CA TRP A 804 -18.10 23.94 -1.33
C TRP A 804 -16.93 23.49 -0.45
N THR A 805 -15.80 24.22 -0.42
CA THR A 805 -14.57 23.72 0.18
C THR A 805 -13.72 24.76 0.91
N LEU A 806 -14.12 26.04 0.93
CA LEU A 806 -13.35 27.11 1.54
C LEU A 806 -13.77 27.40 2.98
N ARG A 807 -12.91 28.11 3.71
CA ARG A 807 -13.21 28.60 5.06
C ARG A 807 -13.85 29.98 4.97
N SER A 808 -14.78 30.24 5.87
CA SER A 808 -15.38 31.56 6.04
C SER A 808 -15.64 31.85 7.52
N ALA A 809 -15.75 33.11 7.86
CA ALA A 809 -16.13 33.55 9.20
C ALA A 809 -16.70 34.97 9.15
N VAL A 810 -17.58 35.32 10.10
CA VAL A 810 -17.98 36.71 10.34
C VAL A 810 -16.95 37.38 11.21
N LEU A 811 -16.37 38.47 10.70
CA LEU A 811 -15.35 39.27 11.37
C LEU A 811 -15.95 40.54 11.90
N PRO A 812 -15.68 40.96 13.17
CA PRO A 812 -16.15 42.20 13.75
C PRO A 812 -15.54 43.44 13.09
N ALA A 813 -16.26 44.56 13.18
CA ALA A 813 -15.78 45.84 12.73
C ALA A 813 -14.50 46.26 13.45
N GLY A 814 -13.57 46.88 12.72
CA GLY A 814 -12.32 47.40 13.29
C GLY A 814 -11.08 46.96 12.52
N SER A 815 -9.91 47.22 13.11
CA SER A 815 -8.61 46.80 12.62
C SER A 815 -8.06 45.73 13.56
N HIS A 816 -7.90 44.52 13.09
CA HIS A 816 -7.64 43.34 13.90
C HIS A 816 -6.67 42.39 13.25
N ASP A 817 -6.00 41.57 14.07
CA ASP A 817 -5.14 40.48 13.66
C ASP A 817 -5.81 39.13 13.90
N ILE A 818 -5.91 38.32 12.83
CA ILE A 818 -6.42 36.94 12.88
C ILE A 818 -5.27 35.96 12.96
N LYS A 819 -5.44 34.96 13.83
CA LYS A 819 -4.61 33.76 13.84
C LYS A 819 -5.49 32.54 13.64
N MET A 820 -5.20 31.75 12.60
CA MET A 820 -5.79 30.41 12.40
C MET A 820 -4.74 29.34 12.67
N ARG A 821 -5.08 28.31 13.50
CA ARG A 821 -4.16 27.22 13.82
C ARG A 821 -4.86 25.87 13.69
N PHE A 822 -4.14 24.91 13.07
CA PHE A 822 -4.59 23.53 12.94
C PHE A 822 -4.12 22.69 14.13
N GLU A 823 -5.06 22.19 14.92
CA GLU A 823 -4.80 21.40 16.14
C GLU A 823 -5.67 20.14 16.18
N PRO A 824 -5.21 19.02 15.58
CA PRO A 824 -5.99 17.79 15.59
C PRO A 824 -6.23 17.26 17.00
N ARG A 825 -7.49 17.23 17.43
CA ARG A 825 -7.90 16.75 18.78
C ARG A 825 -7.51 15.30 19.01
N SER A 826 -7.55 14.48 17.97
CA SER A 826 -7.21 13.05 18.02
C SER A 826 -5.73 12.80 18.33
N TYR A 827 -4.81 13.72 18.06
CA TYR A 827 -3.37 13.50 18.23
C TYR A 827 -2.97 13.30 19.68
N SER A 828 -3.49 14.11 20.61
CA SER A 828 -3.17 14.01 22.05
C SER A 828 -3.69 12.68 22.63
N LEU A 829 -4.98 12.39 22.44
CA LEU A 829 -5.62 11.17 22.94
C LEU A 829 -4.93 9.92 22.38
N SER A 830 -4.73 9.89 21.09
CA SER A 830 -4.14 8.72 20.41
C SER A 830 -2.68 8.47 20.82
N SER A 831 -1.91 9.55 21.08
CA SER A 831 -0.54 9.46 21.58
C SER A 831 -0.49 8.84 22.99
N ASN A 832 -1.42 9.22 23.88
CA ASN A 832 -1.52 8.67 25.23
C ASN A 832 -1.88 7.17 25.20
N ILE A 833 -2.82 6.77 24.33
CA ILE A 833 -3.18 5.35 24.14
C ILE A 833 -1.97 4.57 23.59
N SER A 834 -1.25 5.12 22.60
CA SER A 834 -0.04 4.49 22.07
C SER A 834 1.03 4.30 23.11
N MET A 835 1.26 5.29 23.96
CA MET A 835 2.26 5.24 25.03
C MET A 835 1.89 4.17 26.06
N ALA A 836 0.66 4.18 26.56
CA ALA A 836 0.20 3.19 27.54
C ALA A 836 0.27 1.76 26.98
N SER A 837 -0.20 1.54 25.75
CA SER A 837 -0.22 0.23 25.10
C SER A 837 1.18 -0.29 24.79
N SER A 838 2.07 0.57 24.30
CA SER A 838 3.46 0.19 23.99
C SER A 838 4.27 -0.08 25.27
N ALA A 839 4.05 0.70 26.35
CA ALA A 839 4.64 0.43 27.67
C ALA A 839 4.18 -0.93 28.21
N LEU A 840 2.86 -1.19 28.19
CA LEU A 840 2.28 -2.48 28.62
C LEU A 840 2.89 -3.65 27.84
N LEU A 841 2.97 -3.53 26.52
CA LEU A 841 3.50 -4.57 25.65
C LEU A 841 4.98 -4.87 25.95
N LEU A 842 5.81 -3.84 26.14
CA LEU A 842 7.22 -3.99 26.50
C LEU A 842 7.41 -4.61 27.89
N LEU A 843 6.64 -4.16 28.87
CA LEU A 843 6.68 -4.72 30.23
C LEU A 843 6.29 -6.20 30.24
N LEU A 844 5.23 -6.57 29.53
CA LEU A 844 4.78 -7.96 29.44
C LEU A 844 5.75 -8.83 28.65
N LEU A 845 6.40 -8.31 27.62
CA LEU A 845 7.46 -9.02 26.90
C LEU A 845 8.66 -9.31 27.81
N LEU A 846 9.14 -8.31 28.56
CA LEU A 846 10.25 -8.48 29.51
C LEU A 846 9.90 -9.44 30.64
N ALA A 847 8.71 -9.30 31.24
CA ALA A 847 8.21 -10.19 32.28
C ALA A 847 8.10 -11.65 31.81
N SER A 848 7.57 -11.84 30.59
CA SER A 848 7.43 -13.17 29.97
C SER A 848 8.78 -13.80 29.64
N ALA A 849 9.74 -13.01 29.16
CA ALA A 849 11.11 -13.47 28.92
C ALA A 849 11.83 -13.85 30.24
N GLY A 850 11.66 -13.04 31.28
CA GLY A 850 12.15 -13.34 32.61
C GLY A 850 11.55 -14.63 33.16
N LEU A 851 10.22 -14.78 33.11
CA LEU A 851 9.53 -15.99 33.54
C LEU A 851 10.02 -17.24 32.80
N PHE A 852 10.21 -17.13 31.50
CA PHE A 852 10.77 -18.21 30.67
C PHE A 852 12.21 -18.55 31.07
N TYR A 853 13.07 -17.56 31.31
CA TYR A 853 14.45 -17.79 31.77
C TYR A 853 14.49 -18.53 33.10
N PHE A 854 13.73 -18.10 34.12
CA PHE A 854 13.68 -18.73 35.41
C PHE A 854 13.07 -20.14 35.40
N THR A 855 12.00 -20.37 34.63
CA THR A 855 11.39 -21.71 34.50
C THR A 855 12.30 -22.67 33.75
N SER A 856 12.98 -22.23 32.70
CA SER A 856 13.94 -23.05 31.93
C SER A 856 15.18 -23.44 32.77
N ARG A 857 15.60 -22.58 33.69
CA ARG A 857 16.76 -22.85 34.60
C ARG A 857 16.42 -23.86 35.68
N LYS A 858 15.17 -23.85 36.21
CA LYS A 858 14.73 -24.82 37.24
C LYS A 858 14.44 -26.21 36.69
N SER A 859 14.14 -26.34 35.38
CA SER A 859 13.91 -27.61 34.69
C SER A 859 15.22 -28.26 34.17
N ARG A 860 16.37 -27.62 34.35
CA ARG A 860 17.72 -28.12 34.08
C ARG A 860 18.34 -28.62 35.37
#